data_5ae3856cceb2462b373ee7242420798d
#
_entry.id   5ae3856cceb2462b373ee7242420798d
#
_cell.length_a   1.000
_cell.length_b   1.000
_cell.length_c   1.000
_cell.angle_alpha   90.00
_cell.angle_beta   90.00
_cell.angle_gamma   90.00
#
_symmetry.space_group_name_H-M   'P 1'
#
loop_
_entity.id
_entity.type
_entity.pdbx_description
1 polymer ?
#
loop_
_entity_poly.entity_id
_entity_poly.type
_entity_poly.pdbx_seq_one_letter_code
_entity_poly.pdbx_strand_id
1 'polypeptide(L)'
;MSTIRATLLISLALIATSGTAQQAPLPAVAPPNRPSIGLALEGGGALGLAHIGVIQWFEDHQIPIDRLAGTSMGALVGATYATGHTPAQMRTLATSGDFTNVFTLQTPYVDSSFRRRQDRRETPSALTVGLGHGAALPNSILTDRGVFEFLTTNLIGYNRDQLDFNSLPIPFRCVATDLNSLQTVTFASGPLPAAVRASISIPGVFPPVQIAPGHYLADGGILNNLPTDVLRNDLHADIVIAIHLQEGVPAGIDVSSIVAVLNRAFDAGIEENVNRSLKLADHIITIPTDKYSATDYTKGGQLIREGYLAAEADKAALLPYALNPTDWAAYLAARESRRLPQPGTLHELRVDGGDPGAKQQVLANLKPLEGKPIAPSTTLNALKPVQSDGVYSATYQTFGPPPPATNNSAPQPPTPDDGILVHLRKDPTGPPYLLVSPDLAAETSNITRMEINLRLVDQNLGGYGSELRVNGDLGFMTVLNAEYYRLLTPGGFYIQPHIGLLREPVYIWANQKRVAEHLQQNLDAGIEAGRTIGNNLQISAAWRTLDTHWSLTTGPGTSQSDGGPYISGTAQEGLLRVILDKETSGSISPSGFRLNLAAGALYHAISSANAPLVMASAAHTWTWKDKNIFGLTGDVNSYFRTNVAEPFRFTLGGPRRLSASSMDEFRGTDTYLARAGYLHRIAALPTGLGHGLYGIIGYEAGEIWSPETRAILRQDGTLGLLAATPLGSISVGGSVGDAGHRKFFLTIGRLF
;
A
#
# COMPACT_ATOMS: atom_id res chain seq x y z
N MET A 1 16.70 -59.59 18.78
CA MET A 1 16.66 -60.26 17.46
C MET A 1 16.08 -59.22 16.52
N SER A 2 16.88 -58.39 15.99
CA SER A 2 17.60 -58.40 14.70
C SER A 2 16.67 -58.44 13.51
N THR A 3 16.51 -57.33 12.83
CA THR A 3 16.86 -57.24 11.42
C THR A 3 16.99 -55.76 11.01
N ILE A 4 18.25 -55.43 10.77
CA ILE A 4 18.74 -54.22 10.13
C ILE A 4 18.30 -54.26 8.66
N ARG A 5 17.57 -53.27 8.16
CA ARG A 5 17.49 -52.99 6.74
C ARG A 5 18.31 -51.74 6.45
N ALA A 6 19.43 -51.96 5.83
CA ALA A 6 20.26 -50.96 5.21
C ALA A 6 19.51 -50.35 4.01
N THR A 7 19.20 -49.08 4.07
CA THR A 7 18.78 -48.31 2.92
C THR A 7 19.98 -47.50 2.44
N LEU A 8 20.44 -47.82 1.25
CA LEU A 8 21.53 -47.17 0.54
C LEU A 8 21.16 -45.72 0.28
N LEU A 9 21.84 -44.80 0.96
CA LEU A 9 21.89 -43.39 0.63
C LEU A 9 22.89 -43.20 -0.52
N ILE A 10 22.37 -43.02 -1.73
CA ILE A 10 23.18 -42.49 -2.84
C ILE A 10 23.26 -41.01 -2.62
N SER A 11 24.32 -40.55 -1.97
CA SER A 11 24.70 -39.14 -1.90
C SER A 11 25.27 -38.75 -3.25
N LEU A 12 24.48 -38.12 -4.11
CA LEU A 12 25.00 -37.36 -5.25
C LEU A 12 25.65 -36.11 -4.68
N ALA A 13 26.93 -36.13 -4.49
CA ALA A 13 27.75 -34.95 -4.30
C ALA A 13 27.73 -34.17 -5.64
N LEU A 14 26.87 -33.17 -5.75
CA LEU A 14 27.07 -32.10 -6.71
C LEU A 14 28.29 -31.31 -6.26
N ILE A 15 29.44 -31.66 -6.82
CA ILE A 15 30.63 -30.82 -6.82
C ILE A 15 30.20 -29.55 -7.59
N ALA A 16 29.96 -28.48 -6.84
CA ALA A 16 29.91 -27.13 -7.42
C ALA A 16 31.32 -26.84 -7.94
N THR A 17 31.60 -27.23 -9.15
CA THR A 17 32.68 -26.62 -9.89
C THR A 17 32.27 -25.16 -10.07
N SER A 18 32.93 -24.26 -9.35
CA SER A 18 33.04 -22.85 -9.70
C SER A 18 33.72 -22.77 -11.06
N GLY A 19 32.97 -23.13 -12.11
CA GLY A 19 33.31 -22.80 -13.46
C GLY A 19 33.22 -21.29 -13.53
N THR A 20 34.37 -20.64 -13.66
CA THR A 20 34.41 -19.31 -14.26
C THR A 20 33.70 -19.46 -15.60
N ALA A 21 32.41 -19.06 -15.62
CA ALA A 21 31.66 -18.91 -16.87
C ALA A 21 32.48 -17.92 -17.70
N GLN A 22 33.19 -18.47 -18.70
CA GLN A 22 33.91 -17.67 -19.67
C GLN A 22 32.82 -16.84 -20.36
N GLN A 23 32.70 -15.56 -19.96
CA GLN A 23 31.75 -14.63 -20.55
C GLN A 23 31.99 -14.65 -22.05
N ALA A 24 30.94 -14.88 -22.84
CA ALA A 24 30.98 -14.75 -24.25
C ALA A 24 31.52 -13.34 -24.59
N PRO A 25 32.42 -13.19 -25.58
CA PRO A 25 32.96 -11.89 -25.90
C PRO A 25 31.82 -10.92 -26.18
N LEU A 26 31.88 -9.74 -25.55
CA LEU A 26 30.92 -8.67 -25.74
C LEU A 26 30.80 -8.39 -27.26
N PRO A 27 29.59 -8.38 -27.82
CA PRO A 27 29.44 -7.99 -29.22
C PRO A 27 30.00 -6.58 -29.40
N ALA A 28 30.90 -6.42 -30.35
CA ALA A 28 31.54 -5.15 -30.65
C ALA A 28 30.45 -4.10 -31.03
N VAL A 29 30.17 -3.20 -30.12
CA VAL A 29 29.21 -2.08 -30.33
C VAL A 29 29.96 -0.82 -30.79
N ALA A 30 31.26 -0.72 -30.53
CA ALA A 30 32.09 0.34 -31.06
C ALA A 30 32.56 -0.02 -32.48
N PRO A 31 32.56 0.92 -33.42
CA PRO A 31 33.31 0.74 -34.65
C PRO A 31 34.77 0.43 -34.29
N PRO A 32 35.48 -0.42 -35.06
CA PRO A 32 36.81 -0.91 -34.72
C PRO A 32 37.91 0.14 -34.50
N ASN A 33 37.60 1.43 -34.66
CA ASN A 33 38.59 2.51 -34.70
C ASN A 33 38.38 3.63 -33.66
N ARG A 34 37.52 3.48 -32.64
CA ARG A 34 37.37 4.48 -31.55
C ARG A 34 37.24 3.83 -30.19
N PRO A 35 37.64 4.52 -29.10
CA PRO A 35 37.42 4.01 -27.75
C PRO A 35 35.92 3.93 -27.44
N SER A 36 35.54 2.89 -26.71
CA SER A 36 34.19 2.70 -26.17
C SER A 36 33.95 3.58 -24.94
N ILE A 37 32.80 4.24 -24.89
CA ILE A 37 32.43 5.15 -23.79
C ILE A 37 31.42 4.48 -22.88
N GLY A 38 31.76 4.40 -21.59
CA GLY A 38 30.88 3.91 -20.52
C GLY A 38 30.42 5.04 -19.62
N LEU A 39 29.12 5.12 -19.31
CA LEU A 39 28.57 6.03 -18.32
C LEU A 39 28.23 5.27 -17.04
N ALA A 40 28.80 5.72 -15.89
CA ALA A 40 28.39 5.29 -14.55
C ALA A 40 27.36 6.28 -14.00
N LEU A 41 26.19 5.80 -13.64
CA LEU A 41 25.07 6.59 -13.14
C LEU A 41 24.88 6.35 -11.64
N GLU A 42 25.10 7.39 -10.85
CA GLU A 42 25.02 7.33 -9.39
C GLU A 42 23.59 7.13 -8.88
N GLY A 43 23.44 6.44 -7.73
CA GLY A 43 22.21 6.38 -6.97
C GLY A 43 21.97 7.70 -6.21
N GLY A 44 20.70 8.05 -5.95
CA GLY A 44 20.39 9.29 -5.22
C GLY A 44 18.89 9.61 -5.18
N GLY A 45 18.01 8.61 -5.25
CA GLY A 45 16.57 8.83 -5.25
C GLY A 45 16.13 9.79 -6.36
N ALA A 46 15.29 10.79 -6.04
CA ALA A 46 14.81 11.76 -7.02
C ALA A 46 15.94 12.54 -7.72
N LEU A 47 17.08 12.76 -7.04
CA LEU A 47 18.22 13.48 -7.59
C LEU A 47 18.76 12.82 -8.88
N GLY A 48 18.72 11.48 -8.94
CA GLY A 48 19.16 10.72 -10.09
C GLY A 48 18.32 10.94 -11.36
N LEU A 49 17.16 11.61 -11.30
CA LEU A 49 16.44 12.06 -12.49
C LEU A 49 17.26 13.04 -13.32
N ALA A 50 18.26 13.69 -12.75
CA ALA A 50 19.19 14.55 -13.44
C ALA A 50 20.02 13.82 -14.51
N HIS A 51 20.27 12.51 -14.36
CA HIS A 51 20.96 11.70 -15.37
C HIS A 51 20.28 11.75 -16.74
N ILE A 52 18.95 11.89 -16.78
CA ILE A 52 18.19 12.04 -18.05
C ILE A 52 18.66 13.27 -18.81
N GLY A 53 18.96 14.35 -18.11
CA GLY A 53 19.48 15.59 -18.72
C GLY A 53 20.86 15.43 -19.32
N VAL A 54 21.76 14.71 -18.63
CA VAL A 54 23.09 14.38 -19.15
C VAL A 54 22.97 13.52 -20.39
N ILE A 55 22.18 12.44 -20.36
CA ILE A 55 21.96 11.56 -21.53
C ILE A 55 21.37 12.34 -22.70
N GLN A 56 20.43 13.27 -22.46
CA GLN A 56 19.88 14.13 -23.48
C GLN A 56 20.98 15.00 -24.12
N TRP A 57 21.84 15.58 -23.30
CA TRP A 57 22.96 16.41 -23.80
C TRP A 57 23.92 15.61 -24.69
N PHE A 58 24.23 14.35 -24.31
CA PHE A 58 25.05 13.44 -25.09
C PHE A 58 24.43 13.15 -26.48
N GLU A 59 23.12 12.85 -26.54
CA GLU A 59 22.42 12.64 -27.81
C GLU A 59 22.38 13.91 -28.66
N ASP A 60 22.09 15.07 -28.07
CA ASP A 60 22.05 16.37 -28.76
C ASP A 60 23.41 16.74 -29.40
N HIS A 61 24.52 16.28 -28.81
CA HIS A 61 25.87 16.52 -29.28
C HIS A 61 26.50 15.31 -29.99
N GLN A 62 25.69 14.29 -30.32
CA GLN A 62 26.12 13.11 -31.06
C GLN A 62 27.27 12.33 -30.41
N ILE A 63 27.32 12.30 -29.10
CA ILE A 63 28.30 11.54 -28.31
C ILE A 63 27.73 10.16 -27.99
N PRO A 64 28.37 9.06 -28.44
CA PRO A 64 27.85 7.72 -28.23
C PRO A 64 28.01 7.26 -26.78
N ILE A 65 27.04 6.51 -26.31
CA ILE A 65 27.09 5.80 -25.03
C ILE A 65 27.11 4.30 -25.34
N ASP A 66 28.28 3.67 -25.20
CA ASP A 66 28.47 2.28 -25.61
C ASP A 66 28.20 1.28 -24.48
N ARG A 67 28.33 1.72 -23.24
CA ARG A 67 28.16 0.90 -22.04
C ARG A 67 27.46 1.72 -20.94
N LEU A 68 26.65 1.07 -20.14
CA LEU A 68 25.98 1.70 -19.02
C LEU A 68 26.10 0.85 -17.75
N ALA A 69 26.41 1.48 -16.64
CA ALA A 69 26.27 0.89 -15.32
C ALA A 69 25.56 1.89 -14.38
N GLY A 70 24.70 1.40 -13.51
CA GLY A 70 23.96 2.28 -12.61
C GLY A 70 23.55 1.61 -11.32
N THR A 71 23.35 2.43 -10.30
CA THR A 71 22.87 2.02 -8.97
C THR A 71 21.59 2.79 -8.63
N SER A 72 20.62 2.14 -8.00
CA SER A 72 19.38 2.78 -7.52
C SER A 72 18.67 3.56 -8.63
N MET A 73 18.41 4.86 -8.49
CA MET A 73 17.82 5.67 -9.55
C MET A 73 18.69 5.69 -10.82
N GLY A 74 20.02 5.64 -10.68
CA GLY A 74 20.92 5.49 -11.82
C GLY A 74 20.71 4.17 -12.56
N ALA A 75 20.37 3.08 -11.85
CA ALA A 75 19.98 1.82 -12.48
C ALA A 75 18.66 1.93 -13.24
N LEU A 76 17.65 2.61 -12.67
CA LEU A 76 16.35 2.83 -13.32
C LEU A 76 16.50 3.66 -14.61
N VAL A 77 17.20 4.79 -14.53
CA VAL A 77 17.45 5.66 -15.69
C VAL A 77 18.30 4.93 -16.73
N GLY A 78 19.37 4.26 -16.29
CA GLY A 78 20.28 3.49 -17.17
C GLY A 78 19.56 2.34 -17.87
N ALA A 79 18.77 1.54 -17.17
CA ALA A 79 17.99 0.45 -17.77
C ALA A 79 16.96 0.96 -18.78
N THR A 80 16.25 2.04 -18.44
CA THR A 80 15.27 2.65 -19.37
C THR A 80 15.95 3.11 -20.67
N TYR A 81 17.08 3.79 -20.56
CA TYR A 81 17.84 4.21 -21.75
C TYR A 81 18.47 3.02 -22.49
N ALA A 82 19.03 2.05 -21.78
CA ALA A 82 19.65 0.86 -22.34
C ALA A 82 18.66 0.01 -23.17
N THR A 83 17.37 0.08 -22.89
CA THR A 83 16.30 -0.60 -23.63
C THR A 83 15.81 0.16 -24.88
N GLY A 84 16.39 1.31 -25.17
CA GLY A 84 16.11 2.08 -26.38
C GLY A 84 15.06 3.19 -26.20
N HIS A 85 14.69 3.56 -24.96
CA HIS A 85 13.89 4.76 -24.74
C HIS A 85 14.71 6.01 -25.08
N THR A 86 14.06 6.99 -25.71
CA THR A 86 14.68 8.29 -25.98
C THR A 86 14.64 9.17 -24.72
N PRO A 87 15.56 10.15 -24.60
CA PRO A 87 15.53 11.12 -23.49
C PRO A 87 14.18 11.85 -23.35
N ALA A 88 13.49 12.12 -24.47
CA ALA A 88 12.17 12.73 -24.46
C ALA A 88 11.10 11.82 -23.86
N GLN A 89 11.12 10.52 -24.17
CA GLN A 89 10.25 9.53 -23.55
C GLN A 89 10.55 9.39 -22.06
N MET A 90 11.83 9.33 -21.69
CA MET A 90 12.25 9.24 -20.28
C MET A 90 11.81 10.47 -19.47
N ARG A 91 11.95 11.69 -20.05
CA ARG A 91 11.43 12.93 -19.44
C ARG A 91 9.92 12.84 -19.20
N THR A 92 9.16 12.38 -20.19
CA THR A 92 7.71 12.20 -20.07
C THR A 92 7.36 11.25 -18.95
N LEU A 93 8.04 10.11 -18.85
CA LEU A 93 7.85 9.14 -17.75
C LEU A 93 8.18 9.77 -16.39
N ALA A 94 9.35 10.40 -16.25
CA ALA A 94 9.82 10.99 -15.00
C ALA A 94 8.97 12.16 -14.49
N THR A 95 8.24 12.84 -15.37
CA THR A 95 7.35 13.97 -15.01
C THR A 95 5.87 13.58 -14.99
N SER A 96 5.54 12.31 -15.22
CA SER A 96 4.17 11.81 -15.15
C SER A 96 3.68 11.70 -13.70
N GLY A 97 2.36 11.85 -13.51
CA GLY A 97 1.73 11.58 -12.21
C GLY A 97 1.88 10.12 -11.78
N ASP A 98 1.94 9.19 -12.74
CA ASP A 98 2.13 7.78 -12.47
C ASP A 98 3.48 7.49 -11.80
N PHE A 99 4.55 8.16 -12.23
CA PHE A 99 5.88 8.02 -11.62
C PHE A 99 5.90 8.52 -10.17
N THR A 100 5.26 9.66 -9.88
CA THR A 100 5.18 10.17 -8.51
C THR A 100 4.33 9.28 -7.60
N ASN A 101 3.33 8.60 -8.15
CA ASN A 101 2.46 7.67 -7.42
C ASN A 101 3.12 6.31 -7.11
N VAL A 102 4.20 5.95 -7.82
CA VAL A 102 4.98 4.72 -7.54
C VAL A 102 5.50 4.67 -6.10
N PHE A 103 5.83 5.83 -5.54
CA PHE A 103 6.39 5.99 -4.20
C PHE A 103 5.29 6.26 -3.14
N THR A 104 4.15 5.57 -3.25
CA THR A 104 3.06 5.69 -2.27
C THR A 104 3.25 4.76 -1.08
N LEU A 105 2.90 5.26 0.12
CA LEU A 105 3.17 4.59 1.40
C LEU A 105 2.40 3.28 1.64
N GLN A 106 1.34 3.01 0.91
CA GLN A 106 0.48 1.83 1.14
C GLN A 106 -0.22 1.38 -0.14
N THR A 107 -0.62 0.10 -0.18
CA THR A 107 -1.58 -0.36 -1.21
C THR A 107 -2.79 0.57 -1.21
N PRO A 108 -3.19 1.12 -2.37
CA PRO A 108 -4.37 1.99 -2.43
C PRO A 108 -5.59 1.32 -1.80
N TYR A 109 -6.38 2.09 -1.05
CA TYR A 109 -7.58 1.56 -0.39
C TYR A 109 -8.51 0.86 -1.39
N VAL A 110 -8.65 1.42 -2.60
CA VAL A 110 -9.47 0.88 -3.68
C VAL A 110 -9.02 -0.49 -4.20
N ASP A 111 -7.75 -0.82 -4.03
CA ASP A 111 -7.16 -2.10 -4.46
C ASP A 111 -7.16 -3.16 -3.35
N SER A 112 -7.49 -2.77 -2.12
CA SER A 112 -7.61 -3.71 -1.00
C SER A 112 -8.90 -4.54 -1.10
N SER A 113 -8.86 -5.78 -0.62
CA SER A 113 -10.07 -6.62 -0.52
C SER A 113 -11.12 -5.98 0.39
N PHE A 114 -12.37 -6.41 0.26
CA PHE A 114 -13.47 -5.91 1.09
C PHE A 114 -13.14 -6.01 2.59
N ARG A 115 -12.55 -7.12 3.04
CA ARG A 115 -12.18 -7.33 4.45
C ARG A 115 -11.04 -6.40 4.90
N ARG A 116 -10.01 -6.18 4.05
CA ARG A 116 -8.93 -5.22 4.35
C ARG A 116 -9.43 -3.77 4.40
N ARG A 117 -10.43 -3.43 3.58
CA ARG A 117 -11.11 -2.11 3.69
C ARG A 117 -11.85 -1.96 5.02
N GLN A 118 -12.54 -3.01 5.48
CA GLN A 118 -13.16 -3.02 6.81
C GLN A 118 -12.11 -2.79 7.91
N ASP A 119 -10.98 -3.50 7.87
CA ASP A 119 -9.91 -3.32 8.85
C ASP A 119 -9.40 -1.87 8.90
N ARG A 120 -9.08 -1.29 7.74
CA ARG A 120 -8.60 0.10 7.65
C ARG A 120 -9.62 1.14 8.12
N ARG A 121 -10.90 0.80 8.10
CA ARG A 121 -11.96 1.65 8.62
C ARG A 121 -12.15 1.49 10.12
N GLU A 122 -12.16 0.26 10.58
CA GLU A 122 -12.45 -0.06 11.98
C GLU A 122 -11.22 0.11 12.88
N THR A 123 -10.03 -0.08 12.34
CA THR A 123 -8.75 0.17 12.98
C THR A 123 -7.91 1.14 12.14
N PRO A 124 -8.23 2.45 12.15
CA PRO A 124 -7.62 3.44 11.26
C PRO A 124 -6.16 3.77 11.58
N SER A 125 -5.61 3.24 12.67
CA SER A 125 -4.18 3.34 12.97
C SER A 125 -3.36 2.55 11.95
N ALA A 126 -2.20 3.10 11.57
CA ALA A 126 -1.23 2.41 10.73
C ALA A 126 -0.36 1.38 11.50
N LEU A 127 -0.56 1.24 12.82
CA LEU A 127 0.25 0.33 13.64
C LEU A 127 -0.22 -1.12 13.45
N THR A 128 0.54 -1.84 12.64
CA THR A 128 0.36 -3.29 12.40
C THR A 128 1.61 -4.01 12.82
N VAL A 129 1.47 -5.03 13.65
CA VAL A 129 2.56 -5.91 14.10
C VAL A 129 2.36 -7.28 13.48
N GLY A 130 3.34 -7.75 12.72
CA GLY A 130 3.37 -9.11 12.20
C GLY A 130 3.78 -10.09 13.31
N LEU A 131 3.15 -11.26 13.33
CA LEU A 131 3.39 -12.30 14.35
C LEU A 131 3.87 -13.63 13.75
N GLY A 132 4.12 -13.68 12.44
CA GLY A 132 4.47 -14.91 11.71
C GLY A 132 5.75 -15.59 12.20
N HIS A 133 6.76 -14.85 12.61
CA HIS A 133 8.05 -15.34 13.12
C HIS A 133 8.47 -14.65 14.43
N GLY A 134 7.50 -14.23 15.25
CA GLY A 134 7.66 -13.38 16.41
C GLY A 134 7.12 -11.98 16.13
N ALA A 135 7.01 -11.14 17.16
CA ALA A 135 6.51 -9.78 17.00
C ALA A 135 7.49 -8.93 16.17
N ALA A 136 7.08 -8.52 14.99
CA ALA A 136 7.88 -7.73 14.06
C ALA A 136 7.08 -6.55 13.50
N LEU A 137 7.70 -5.39 13.44
CA LEU A 137 7.18 -4.28 12.67
C LEU A 137 7.44 -4.53 11.17
N PRO A 138 6.68 -3.90 10.26
CA PRO A 138 6.97 -3.97 8.83
C PRO A 138 8.42 -3.58 8.54
N ASN A 139 9.08 -4.31 7.65
CA ASN A 139 10.48 -4.07 7.29
C ASN A 139 10.67 -2.92 6.29
N SER A 140 9.58 -2.28 5.88
CA SER A 140 9.58 -1.17 4.93
C SER A 140 8.35 -0.29 5.10
N ILE A 141 8.49 0.97 4.67
CA ILE A 141 7.41 1.96 4.68
C ILE A 141 6.57 1.85 3.40
N LEU A 142 7.21 1.56 2.26
CA LEU A 142 6.58 1.45 0.94
C LEU A 142 6.35 -0.01 0.56
N THR A 143 5.35 -0.24 -0.29
CA THR A 143 5.10 -1.56 -0.87
C THR A 143 5.80 -1.72 -2.22
N ASP A 144 6.16 -2.94 -2.58
CA ASP A 144 6.78 -3.29 -3.86
C ASP A 144 5.90 -3.06 -5.08
N ARG A 145 4.60 -3.07 -4.88
CA ARG A 145 3.64 -3.21 -5.96
C ARG A 145 3.75 -2.09 -6.99
N GLY A 146 3.71 -0.83 -6.55
CA GLY A 146 3.72 0.32 -7.47
C GLY A 146 4.99 0.35 -8.32
N VAL A 147 6.14 0.10 -7.70
CA VAL A 147 7.44 0.04 -8.39
C VAL A 147 7.48 -1.10 -9.40
N PHE A 148 7.03 -2.29 -9.00
CA PHE A 148 7.02 -3.44 -9.89
C PHE A 148 6.07 -3.24 -11.07
N GLU A 149 4.87 -2.69 -10.85
CA GLU A 149 3.91 -2.35 -11.90
C GLU A 149 4.52 -1.34 -12.88
N PHE A 150 5.20 -0.29 -12.38
CA PHE A 150 5.87 0.71 -13.20
C PHE A 150 6.99 0.09 -14.05
N LEU A 151 7.90 -0.66 -13.42
CA LEU A 151 9.03 -1.29 -14.10
C LEU A 151 8.56 -2.29 -15.15
N THR A 152 7.60 -3.15 -14.82
CA THR A 152 7.08 -4.16 -15.74
C THR A 152 6.34 -3.51 -16.91
N THR A 153 5.61 -2.43 -16.68
CA THR A 153 4.88 -1.72 -17.75
C THR A 153 5.84 -1.08 -18.74
N ASN A 154 6.90 -0.44 -18.25
CA ASN A 154 7.82 0.30 -19.12
C ASN A 154 8.93 -0.58 -19.74
N LEU A 155 9.23 -1.73 -19.12
CA LEU A 155 10.30 -2.63 -19.55
C LEU A 155 9.77 -4.02 -19.96
N ILE A 156 8.51 -4.13 -20.41
CA ILE A 156 7.85 -5.43 -20.64
C ILE A 156 8.58 -6.33 -21.63
N GLY A 157 9.12 -5.81 -22.73
CA GLY A 157 9.91 -6.57 -23.70
C GLY A 157 11.19 -7.18 -23.13
N TYR A 158 11.64 -6.67 -21.99
CA TYR A 158 12.85 -7.05 -21.27
C TYR A 158 12.57 -7.76 -19.94
N ASN A 159 11.32 -8.06 -19.66
CA ASN A 159 10.90 -8.85 -18.48
C ASN A 159 10.95 -10.35 -18.78
N ARG A 160 12.11 -10.84 -19.22
CA ARG A 160 12.35 -12.22 -19.66
C ARG A 160 13.30 -12.94 -18.74
N ASP A 161 13.01 -14.22 -18.46
CA ASP A 161 13.76 -15.06 -17.53
C ASP A 161 15.26 -15.18 -17.87
N GLN A 162 15.60 -15.34 -19.15
CA GLN A 162 16.99 -15.56 -19.61
C GLN A 162 17.50 -14.43 -20.48
N LEU A 163 17.18 -13.18 -20.15
CA LEU A 163 17.68 -12.03 -20.86
C LEU A 163 19.15 -11.81 -20.54
N ASP A 164 20.03 -11.78 -21.57
CA ASP A 164 21.42 -11.33 -21.45
C ASP A 164 21.48 -9.81 -21.61
N PHE A 165 21.98 -9.09 -20.60
CA PHE A 165 22.06 -7.62 -20.63
C PHE A 165 23.15 -7.12 -21.60
N ASN A 166 24.03 -7.99 -22.11
CA ASN A 166 24.93 -7.66 -23.21
C ASN A 166 24.18 -7.55 -24.55
N SER A 167 23.02 -8.19 -24.68
CA SER A 167 22.17 -8.16 -25.86
C SER A 167 21.27 -6.93 -25.99
N LEU A 168 21.20 -6.12 -24.93
CA LEU A 168 20.40 -4.87 -24.94
C LEU A 168 20.89 -3.90 -26.02
N PRO A 169 20.08 -2.95 -26.48
CA PRO A 169 20.51 -1.87 -27.36
C PRO A 169 21.81 -1.18 -26.92
N ILE A 170 21.97 -0.98 -25.60
CA ILE A 170 23.25 -0.64 -24.97
C ILE A 170 23.53 -1.66 -23.88
N PRO A 171 24.67 -2.38 -23.85
CA PRO A 171 25.06 -3.27 -22.77
C PRO A 171 25.00 -2.59 -21.41
N PHE A 172 24.33 -3.26 -20.45
CA PHE A 172 23.98 -2.65 -19.18
C PHE A 172 24.33 -3.53 -17.98
N ARG A 173 24.66 -2.90 -16.88
CA ARG A 173 24.78 -3.53 -15.56
C ARG A 173 24.06 -2.69 -14.51
N CYS A 174 23.40 -3.34 -13.56
CA CYS A 174 22.96 -2.69 -12.33
C CYS A 174 23.44 -3.42 -11.09
N VAL A 175 23.56 -2.67 -10.01
CA VAL A 175 24.22 -3.13 -8.80
C VAL A 175 23.21 -3.18 -7.65
N ALA A 176 23.26 -4.26 -6.86
CA ALA A 176 22.56 -4.39 -5.59
C ALA A 176 23.53 -4.88 -4.50
N THR A 177 23.08 -4.87 -3.25
CA THR A 177 23.85 -5.35 -2.10
C THR A 177 23.17 -6.59 -1.53
N ASP A 178 23.86 -7.72 -1.41
CA ASP A 178 23.40 -8.89 -0.68
C ASP A 178 23.61 -8.67 0.83
N LEU A 179 22.51 -8.57 1.57
CA LEU A 179 22.52 -8.34 3.02
C LEU A 179 23.05 -9.53 3.83
N ASN A 180 23.05 -10.71 3.26
CA ASN A 180 23.54 -11.91 3.95
C ASN A 180 25.06 -12.07 3.85
N SER A 181 25.59 -11.90 2.64
CA SER A 181 27.04 -12.04 2.39
C SER A 181 27.80 -10.71 2.53
N LEU A 182 27.09 -9.56 2.56
CA LEU A 182 27.66 -8.22 2.52
C LEU A 182 28.57 -8.04 1.29
N GLN A 183 28.12 -8.54 0.14
CA GLN A 183 28.82 -8.42 -1.13
C GLN A 183 27.98 -7.62 -2.13
N THR A 184 28.69 -6.97 -3.04
CA THR A 184 28.06 -6.34 -4.20
C THR A 184 27.60 -7.43 -5.17
N VAL A 185 26.35 -7.30 -5.65
CA VAL A 185 25.77 -8.16 -6.69
C VAL A 185 25.61 -7.34 -7.95
N THR A 186 26.33 -7.70 -9.01
CA THR A 186 26.21 -7.07 -10.33
C THR A 186 25.33 -7.92 -11.22
N PHE A 187 24.19 -7.38 -11.68
CA PHE A 187 23.30 -8.08 -12.59
C PHE A 187 23.77 -7.92 -14.03
N ALA A 188 23.94 -9.03 -14.71
CA ALA A 188 24.31 -9.15 -16.13
C ALA A 188 23.24 -9.88 -16.96
N SER A 189 22.25 -10.50 -16.32
CA SER A 189 21.21 -11.29 -16.97
C SER A 189 19.97 -11.44 -16.09
N GLY A 190 18.89 -11.97 -16.65
CA GLY A 190 17.62 -12.21 -15.98
C GLY A 190 16.55 -11.16 -16.28
N PRO A 191 15.42 -11.18 -15.61
CA PRO A 191 14.35 -10.19 -15.82
C PRO A 191 14.84 -8.79 -15.43
N LEU A 192 14.98 -7.89 -16.39
CA LEU A 192 15.50 -6.54 -16.16
C LEU A 192 14.69 -5.75 -15.12
N PRO A 193 13.33 -5.79 -15.10
CA PRO A 193 12.56 -5.17 -14.04
C PRO A 193 12.92 -5.65 -12.63
N ALA A 194 13.17 -6.95 -12.46
CA ALA A 194 13.54 -7.53 -11.17
C ALA A 194 14.95 -7.11 -10.73
N ALA A 195 15.92 -7.05 -11.66
CA ALA A 195 17.26 -6.58 -11.39
C ALA A 195 17.27 -5.10 -10.96
N VAL A 196 16.56 -4.23 -11.68
CA VAL A 196 16.40 -2.82 -11.31
C VAL A 196 15.67 -2.70 -9.97
N ARG A 197 14.62 -3.50 -9.73
CA ARG A 197 13.90 -3.50 -8.46
C ARG A 197 14.82 -3.84 -7.28
N ALA A 198 15.71 -4.79 -7.44
CA ALA A 198 16.71 -5.12 -6.40
C ALA A 198 17.64 -3.93 -6.14
N SER A 199 18.12 -3.28 -7.20
CA SER A 199 19.01 -2.13 -7.11
C SER A 199 18.41 -0.90 -6.41
N ILE A 200 17.08 -0.73 -6.42
CA ILE A 200 16.38 0.38 -5.78
C ILE A 200 15.76 0.03 -4.42
N SER A 201 16.16 -1.10 -3.81
CA SER A 201 15.63 -1.58 -2.51
C SER A 201 16.26 -0.82 -1.34
N ILE A 202 16.00 0.48 -1.23
CA ILE A 202 16.52 1.34 -0.14
C ILE A 202 16.06 0.78 1.21
N PRO A 203 16.99 0.44 2.15
CA PRO A 203 16.64 -0.10 3.45
C PRO A 203 15.66 0.78 4.23
N GLY A 204 14.63 0.17 4.82
CA GLY A 204 13.57 0.88 5.53
C GLY A 204 12.53 1.56 4.63
N VAL A 205 12.86 1.86 3.38
CA VAL A 205 11.93 2.46 2.40
C VAL A 205 11.20 1.36 1.63
N PHE A 206 11.94 0.47 0.99
CA PHE A 206 11.40 -0.67 0.24
C PHE A 206 11.81 -2.00 0.88
N PRO A 207 10.98 -3.06 0.79
CA PRO A 207 11.37 -4.36 1.28
C PRO A 207 12.55 -4.92 0.46
N PRO A 208 13.49 -5.64 1.11
CA PRO A 208 14.56 -6.33 0.41
C PRO A 208 14.00 -7.37 -0.56
N VAL A 209 14.67 -7.55 -1.71
CA VAL A 209 14.27 -8.53 -2.72
C VAL A 209 14.95 -9.87 -2.44
N GLN A 210 14.18 -10.92 -2.22
CA GLN A 210 14.71 -12.26 -2.06
C GLN A 210 14.92 -12.92 -3.44
N ILE A 211 16.17 -13.23 -3.79
CA ILE A 211 16.52 -13.92 -5.05
C ILE A 211 16.67 -15.44 -4.89
N ALA A 212 17.07 -15.89 -3.71
CA ALA A 212 17.19 -17.30 -3.33
C ALA A 212 16.94 -17.44 -1.83
N PRO A 213 16.66 -18.63 -1.31
CA PRO A 213 16.54 -18.85 0.12
C PRO A 213 17.78 -18.33 0.88
N GLY A 214 17.56 -17.40 1.82
CA GLY A 214 18.62 -16.79 2.61
C GLY A 214 19.41 -15.66 1.92
N HIS A 215 19.09 -15.27 0.70
CA HIS A 215 19.72 -14.17 -0.02
C HIS A 215 18.76 -13.02 -0.25
N TYR A 216 18.94 -11.95 0.52
CA TYR A 216 18.12 -10.75 0.48
C TYR A 216 18.92 -9.57 -0.07
N LEU A 217 18.45 -8.99 -1.18
CA LEU A 217 19.10 -7.87 -1.81
C LEU A 217 18.48 -6.55 -1.37
N ALA A 218 19.36 -5.62 -1.05
CA ALA A 218 19.05 -4.22 -0.82
C ALA A 218 19.71 -3.33 -1.88
N ASP A 219 19.47 -2.01 -1.78
CA ASP A 219 20.02 -1.00 -2.68
C ASP A 219 21.54 -1.13 -2.81
N GLY A 220 22.01 -1.01 -4.06
CA GLY A 220 23.44 -1.10 -4.35
C GLY A 220 24.25 0.05 -3.75
N GLY A 221 23.62 1.17 -3.42
CA GLY A 221 24.25 2.34 -2.82
C GLY A 221 24.98 2.05 -1.51
N ILE A 222 24.59 1.00 -0.79
CA ILE A 222 25.27 0.56 0.43
C ILE A 222 26.76 0.29 0.20
N LEU A 223 27.11 -0.39 -0.89
CA LEU A 223 28.48 -0.83 -1.17
C LEU A 223 29.10 -0.22 -2.41
N ASN A 224 28.30 0.11 -3.43
CA ASN A 224 28.75 0.64 -4.73
C ASN A 224 27.70 1.57 -5.34
N ASN A 225 27.66 2.83 -4.89
CA ASN A 225 26.68 3.81 -5.32
C ASN A 225 26.96 4.40 -6.71
N LEU A 226 28.24 4.37 -7.17
CA LEU A 226 28.66 4.88 -8.46
C LEU A 226 29.55 3.81 -9.15
N PRO A 227 28.97 2.90 -9.98
CA PRO A 227 29.62 1.66 -10.39
C PRO A 227 30.63 1.84 -11.54
N THR A 228 31.66 2.67 -11.37
CA THR A 228 32.75 2.90 -12.32
C THR A 228 33.64 1.68 -12.50
N ASP A 229 33.86 0.92 -11.43
CA ASP A 229 34.58 -0.37 -11.43
C ASP A 229 33.87 -1.42 -12.32
N VAL A 230 32.55 -1.46 -12.31
CA VAL A 230 31.75 -2.35 -13.16
C VAL A 230 31.93 -2.02 -14.65
N LEU A 231 32.00 -0.73 -14.99
CA LEU A 231 32.32 -0.33 -16.38
C LEU A 231 33.72 -0.79 -16.81
N ARG A 232 34.71 -0.68 -15.93
CA ARG A 232 36.09 -1.10 -16.23
C ARG A 232 36.23 -2.60 -16.32
N ASN A 233 35.74 -3.32 -15.28
CA ASN A 233 36.06 -4.71 -15.08
C ASN A 233 35.10 -5.66 -15.81
N ASP A 234 33.77 -5.34 -15.80
CA ASP A 234 32.73 -6.23 -16.34
C ASP A 234 32.34 -5.85 -17.76
N LEU A 235 32.28 -4.54 -18.07
CA LEU A 235 31.88 -4.05 -19.38
C LEU A 235 33.05 -3.64 -20.25
N HIS A 236 34.28 -3.56 -19.73
CA HIS A 236 35.51 -3.24 -20.45
C HIS A 236 35.41 -1.95 -21.27
N ALA A 237 34.88 -0.88 -20.64
CA ALA A 237 34.82 0.44 -21.24
C ALA A 237 36.24 1.07 -21.31
N ASP A 238 36.63 1.59 -22.48
CA ASP A 238 37.91 2.26 -22.64
C ASP A 238 37.93 3.61 -21.93
N ILE A 239 36.83 4.38 -22.05
CA ILE A 239 36.60 5.66 -21.39
C ILE A 239 35.46 5.49 -20.39
N VAL A 240 35.67 5.83 -19.13
CA VAL A 240 34.65 5.82 -18.07
C VAL A 240 34.30 7.24 -17.67
N ILE A 241 33.04 7.63 -17.85
CA ILE A 241 32.50 8.91 -17.45
C ILE A 241 31.57 8.70 -16.27
N ALA A 242 31.93 9.26 -15.13
CA ALA A 242 31.11 9.21 -13.91
C ALA A 242 30.14 10.39 -13.86
N ILE A 243 28.86 10.10 -13.63
CA ILE A 243 27.84 11.13 -13.41
C ILE A 243 27.57 11.20 -11.92
N HIS A 244 28.16 12.20 -11.28
CA HIS A 244 28.14 12.38 -9.83
C HIS A 244 27.07 13.39 -9.41
N LEU A 245 26.29 13.05 -8.37
CA LEU A 245 25.26 13.89 -7.77
C LEU A 245 25.85 14.57 -6.53
N GLN A 246 26.21 15.85 -6.67
CA GLN A 246 26.77 16.60 -5.54
C GLN A 246 25.66 17.00 -4.57
N GLU A 247 25.51 16.25 -3.50
CA GLU A 247 24.58 16.60 -2.43
C GLU A 247 25.14 17.71 -1.55
N GLY A 248 24.28 18.61 -1.13
CA GLY A 248 24.67 19.67 -0.17
C GLY A 248 24.90 19.08 1.23
N VAL A 249 25.94 19.57 1.92
CA VAL A 249 26.08 19.28 3.35
C VAL A 249 24.99 20.04 4.10
N PRO A 250 24.11 19.36 4.86
CA PRO A 250 23.07 20.04 5.63
C PRO A 250 23.69 21.07 6.58
N ALA A 251 23.14 22.29 6.63
CA ALA A 251 23.63 23.38 7.51
C ALA A 251 23.50 23.05 9.00
N GLY A 252 22.81 21.99 9.38
CA GLY A 252 22.70 21.45 10.73
C GLY A 252 22.45 19.95 10.66
N ILE A 253 23.28 19.18 11.37
CA ILE A 253 23.10 17.74 11.47
C ILE A 253 22.20 17.48 12.68
N ASP A 254 21.01 16.91 12.43
CA ASP A 254 20.16 16.40 13.51
C ASP A 254 20.73 15.06 14.00
N VAL A 255 21.26 15.06 15.20
CA VAL A 255 21.73 13.84 15.91
C VAL A 255 20.87 13.56 17.15
N SER A 256 19.69 14.15 17.22
CA SER A 256 18.80 14.04 18.39
C SER A 256 18.11 12.69 18.51
N SER A 257 18.08 11.88 17.46
CA SER A 257 17.45 10.58 17.46
C SER A 257 18.37 9.46 16.94
N ILE A 258 18.14 8.23 17.41
CA ILE A 258 18.86 7.04 16.92
C ILE A 258 18.70 6.89 15.39
N VAL A 259 17.51 7.16 14.87
CA VAL A 259 17.23 7.06 13.43
C VAL A 259 18.05 8.08 12.63
N ALA A 260 18.14 9.32 13.11
CA ALA A 260 18.95 10.35 12.47
C ALA A 260 20.45 10.00 12.46
N VAL A 261 20.95 9.46 13.57
CA VAL A 261 22.36 8.99 13.67
C VAL A 261 22.62 7.82 12.71
N LEU A 262 21.73 6.83 12.66
CA LEU A 262 21.87 5.68 11.75
C LEU A 262 21.82 6.10 10.28
N ASN A 263 20.91 7.00 9.91
CA ASN A 263 20.84 7.53 8.55
C ASN A 263 22.15 8.25 8.18
N ARG A 264 22.68 9.08 9.08
CA ARG A 264 23.94 9.80 8.80
C ARG A 264 25.16 8.87 8.70
N ALA A 265 25.20 7.82 9.51
CA ALA A 265 26.24 6.79 9.40
C ALA A 265 26.14 6.03 8.06
N PHE A 266 24.92 5.79 7.58
CA PHE A 266 24.67 5.19 6.28
C PHE A 266 25.13 6.10 5.13
N ASP A 267 24.77 7.39 5.17
CA ASP A 267 25.21 8.39 4.19
C ASP A 267 26.75 8.48 4.11
N ALA A 268 27.42 8.45 5.26
CA ALA A 268 28.88 8.47 5.29
C ALA A 268 29.52 7.24 4.61
N GLY A 269 28.91 6.09 4.73
CA GLY A 269 29.32 4.86 4.02
C GLY A 269 29.14 4.97 2.51
N ILE A 270 28.03 5.55 2.07
CA ILE A 270 27.76 5.83 0.66
C ILE A 270 28.79 6.82 0.09
N GLU A 271 29.01 7.94 0.78
CA GLU A 271 29.95 8.96 0.36
C GLU A 271 31.38 8.39 0.19
N GLU A 272 31.84 7.56 1.12
CA GLU A 272 33.16 6.91 1.03
C GLU A 272 33.26 5.97 -0.19
N ASN A 273 32.22 5.19 -0.49
CA ASN A 273 32.26 4.32 -1.67
C ASN A 273 32.21 5.14 -2.98
N VAL A 274 31.44 6.23 -3.02
CA VAL A 274 31.45 7.18 -4.17
C VAL A 274 32.82 7.78 -4.39
N ASN A 275 33.48 8.26 -3.33
CA ASN A 275 34.82 8.83 -3.41
C ASN A 275 35.87 7.84 -3.95
N ARG A 276 35.72 6.56 -3.67
CA ARG A 276 36.56 5.50 -4.26
C ARG A 276 36.25 5.32 -5.75
N SER A 277 34.99 5.29 -6.11
CA SER A 277 34.52 5.11 -7.49
C SER A 277 34.93 6.25 -8.40
N LEU A 278 34.89 7.51 -7.93
CA LEU A 278 35.31 8.67 -8.70
C LEU A 278 36.77 8.62 -9.17
N LYS A 279 37.66 7.95 -8.39
CA LYS A 279 39.08 7.78 -8.77
C LYS A 279 39.29 6.85 -9.94
N LEU A 280 38.28 6.06 -10.34
CA LEU A 280 38.34 5.13 -11.47
C LEU A 280 37.79 5.72 -12.76
N ALA A 281 37.21 6.93 -12.71
CA ALA A 281 36.68 7.64 -13.86
C ALA A 281 37.74 8.42 -14.58
N ASP A 282 37.66 8.49 -15.94
CA ASP A 282 38.49 9.36 -16.78
C ASP A 282 37.91 10.78 -16.81
N HIS A 283 36.60 10.91 -16.74
CA HIS A 283 35.86 12.17 -16.64
C HIS A 283 34.77 12.08 -15.60
N ILE A 284 34.53 13.21 -14.90
CA ILE A 284 33.49 13.32 -13.90
C ILE A 284 32.62 14.51 -14.24
N ILE A 285 31.33 14.23 -14.49
CA ILE A 285 30.30 15.28 -14.63
C ILE A 285 29.63 15.42 -13.27
N THR A 286 29.84 16.55 -12.61
CA THR A 286 29.27 16.84 -11.30
C THR A 286 28.00 17.67 -11.44
N ILE A 287 26.86 17.12 -11.01
CA ILE A 287 25.57 17.80 -11.04
C ILE A 287 25.32 18.45 -9.66
N PRO A 288 25.16 19.77 -9.55
CA PRO A 288 24.86 20.43 -8.29
C PRO A 288 23.40 20.15 -7.90
N THR A 289 23.19 19.30 -6.90
CA THR A 289 21.85 18.92 -6.42
C THR A 289 21.57 19.44 -4.99
N ASP A 290 22.40 20.29 -4.45
CA ASP A 290 22.36 20.87 -3.09
C ASP A 290 21.03 21.57 -2.74
N LYS A 291 20.27 22.01 -3.74
CA LYS A 291 18.96 22.68 -3.60
C LYS A 291 17.77 21.69 -3.53
N TYR A 292 18.03 20.41 -3.70
CA TYR A 292 17.01 19.39 -3.86
C TYR A 292 17.19 18.28 -2.81
N SER A 293 16.11 17.55 -2.54
CA SER A 293 16.11 16.37 -1.69
C SER A 293 15.97 15.11 -2.53
N ALA A 294 16.51 13.98 -2.04
CA ALA A 294 16.31 12.66 -2.62
C ALA A 294 14.82 12.23 -2.73
N THR A 295 13.90 12.97 -2.10
CA THR A 295 12.45 12.75 -2.16
C THR A 295 11.69 13.73 -3.06
N ASP A 296 12.37 14.64 -3.75
CA ASP A 296 11.78 15.70 -4.60
C ASP A 296 11.32 15.19 -5.99
N TYR A 297 10.60 14.08 -6.04
CA TYR A 297 10.11 13.47 -7.30
C TYR A 297 9.24 14.41 -8.13
N THR A 298 8.54 15.36 -7.52
CA THR A 298 7.74 16.37 -8.23
C THR A 298 8.57 17.43 -8.95
N LYS A 299 9.86 17.53 -8.64
CA LYS A 299 10.80 18.47 -9.27
C LYS A 299 11.59 17.83 -10.41
N GLY A 300 11.17 16.69 -10.96
CA GLY A 300 11.88 15.94 -11.99
C GLY A 300 12.28 16.77 -13.19
N GLY A 301 11.41 17.66 -13.70
CA GLY A 301 11.73 18.54 -14.82
C GLY A 301 12.86 19.55 -14.52
N GLN A 302 13.00 19.99 -13.27
CA GLN A 302 14.08 20.88 -12.84
C GLN A 302 15.40 20.10 -12.72
N LEU A 303 15.36 18.92 -12.09
CA LEU A 303 16.52 18.04 -11.95
C LEU A 303 17.11 17.64 -13.32
N ILE A 304 16.25 17.27 -14.29
CA ILE A 304 16.67 16.97 -15.66
C ILE A 304 17.40 18.17 -16.28
N ARG A 305 16.93 19.39 -16.03
CA ARG A 305 17.60 20.60 -16.52
C ARG A 305 18.98 20.81 -15.88
N GLU A 306 19.11 20.57 -14.56
CA GLU A 306 20.44 20.68 -13.89
C GLU A 306 21.43 19.67 -14.48
N GLY A 307 21.01 18.43 -14.77
CA GLY A 307 21.86 17.44 -15.42
C GLY A 307 22.33 17.89 -16.82
N TYR A 308 21.43 18.46 -17.63
CA TYR A 308 21.78 18.99 -18.95
C TYR A 308 22.80 20.12 -18.84
N LEU A 309 22.61 21.06 -17.90
CA LEU A 309 23.51 22.19 -17.70
C LEU A 309 24.89 21.77 -17.16
N ALA A 310 24.93 20.71 -16.33
CA ALA A 310 26.21 20.16 -15.85
C ALA A 310 27.03 19.57 -17.02
N ALA A 311 26.42 18.80 -17.92
CA ALA A 311 27.09 18.30 -19.11
C ALA A 311 27.53 19.44 -20.08
N GLU A 312 26.72 20.49 -20.21
CA GLU A 312 27.10 21.67 -21.03
C GLU A 312 28.29 22.42 -20.43
N ALA A 313 28.41 22.46 -19.08
CA ALA A 313 29.57 23.06 -18.43
C ALA A 313 30.87 22.31 -18.74
N ASP A 314 30.81 20.99 -18.87
CA ASP A 314 31.95 20.12 -19.21
C ASP A 314 32.16 19.90 -20.71
N LYS A 315 31.46 20.66 -21.55
CA LYS A 315 31.44 20.56 -23.03
C LYS A 315 32.83 20.46 -23.67
N ALA A 316 33.81 21.24 -23.22
CA ALA A 316 35.14 21.24 -23.80
C ALA A 316 35.85 19.88 -23.68
N ALA A 317 35.64 19.16 -22.59
CA ALA A 317 36.17 17.82 -22.35
C ALA A 317 35.43 16.73 -23.11
N LEU A 318 34.12 16.92 -23.35
CA LEU A 318 33.22 15.89 -23.88
C LEU A 318 33.10 15.92 -25.42
N LEU A 319 33.13 17.11 -26.06
CA LEU A 319 32.98 17.24 -27.53
C LEU A 319 34.02 16.47 -28.38
N PRO A 320 35.27 16.21 -27.92
CA PRO A 320 36.19 15.38 -28.66
C PRO A 320 35.69 13.95 -28.94
N TYR A 321 34.68 13.49 -28.22
CA TYR A 321 34.05 12.18 -28.40
C TYR A 321 32.85 12.20 -29.36
N ALA A 322 32.44 13.36 -29.86
CA ALA A 322 31.30 13.49 -30.77
C ALA A 322 31.58 12.79 -32.13
N LEU A 323 30.58 12.08 -32.61
CA LEU A 323 30.61 11.44 -33.91
C LEU A 323 30.19 12.45 -35.00
N ASN A 324 30.69 12.22 -36.23
CA ASN A 324 30.12 12.92 -37.38
C ASN A 324 28.68 12.39 -37.64
N PRO A 325 27.85 13.12 -38.42
CA PRO A 325 26.45 12.75 -38.65
C PRO A 325 26.25 11.36 -39.26
N THR A 326 27.17 10.87 -40.07
CA THR A 326 27.08 9.54 -40.71
C THR A 326 27.33 8.43 -39.71
N ASP A 327 28.37 8.55 -38.88
CA ASP A 327 28.68 7.58 -37.84
C ASP A 327 27.64 7.59 -36.71
N TRP A 328 27.10 8.78 -36.40
CA TRP A 328 25.99 8.90 -35.45
C TRP A 328 24.74 8.18 -35.93
N ALA A 329 24.35 8.36 -37.19
CA ALA A 329 23.22 7.64 -37.78
C ALA A 329 23.44 6.12 -37.78
N ALA A 330 24.65 5.64 -38.05
CA ALA A 330 25.01 4.22 -37.99
C ALA A 330 24.93 3.69 -36.54
N TYR A 331 25.39 4.45 -35.55
CA TYR A 331 25.28 4.12 -34.13
C TYR A 331 23.82 3.98 -33.70
N LEU A 332 22.94 4.92 -34.04
CA LEU A 332 21.52 4.84 -33.72
C LEU A 332 20.85 3.65 -34.41
N ALA A 333 21.15 3.38 -35.66
CA ALA A 333 20.64 2.22 -36.40
C ALA A 333 21.07 0.90 -35.76
N ALA A 334 22.31 0.79 -35.28
CA ALA A 334 22.81 -0.38 -34.58
C ALA A 334 22.10 -0.59 -33.24
N ARG A 335 21.81 0.48 -32.50
CA ARG A 335 21.00 0.42 -31.27
C ARG A 335 19.57 -0.08 -31.54
N GLU A 336 18.89 0.51 -32.52
CA GLU A 336 17.51 0.16 -32.86
C GLU A 336 17.41 -1.30 -33.34
N SER A 337 18.38 -1.81 -34.10
CA SER A 337 18.39 -3.20 -34.58
C SER A 337 18.46 -4.24 -33.43
N ARG A 338 18.92 -3.83 -32.27
CA ARG A 338 19.01 -4.68 -31.03
C ARG A 338 17.81 -4.53 -30.12
N ARG A 339 16.86 -3.68 -30.46
CA ARG A 339 15.66 -3.49 -29.64
C ARG A 339 14.79 -4.74 -29.66
N LEU A 340 14.41 -5.20 -28.47
CA LEU A 340 13.57 -6.38 -28.34
C LEU A 340 12.11 -6.04 -28.62
N PRO A 341 11.39 -6.94 -29.31
CA PRO A 341 9.95 -6.80 -29.50
C PRO A 341 9.19 -6.97 -28.18
N GLN A 342 7.94 -6.52 -28.18
CA GLN A 342 7.00 -6.83 -27.11
C GLN A 342 6.80 -8.35 -27.01
N PRO A 343 6.41 -8.89 -25.82
CA PRO A 343 6.08 -10.29 -25.67
C PRO A 343 4.96 -10.72 -26.65
N GLY A 344 5.00 -11.97 -27.06
CA GLY A 344 4.01 -12.54 -27.96
C GLY A 344 2.68 -12.90 -27.30
N THR A 345 2.07 -13.96 -27.82
CA THR A 345 0.79 -14.49 -27.33
C THR A 345 1.01 -15.42 -26.15
N LEU A 346 0.16 -15.32 -25.14
CA LEU A 346 0.22 -16.18 -23.95
C LEU A 346 -0.25 -17.60 -24.26
N HIS A 347 0.63 -18.59 -24.12
CA HIS A 347 0.31 -20.01 -24.32
C HIS A 347 0.56 -20.89 -23.11
N GLU A 348 1.41 -20.48 -22.19
CA GLU A 348 1.73 -21.25 -20.99
C GLU A 348 1.69 -20.40 -19.73
N LEU A 349 1.09 -20.95 -18.67
CA LEU A 349 1.01 -20.32 -17.35
C LEU A 349 1.71 -21.21 -16.33
N ARG A 350 2.65 -20.61 -15.59
CA ARG A 350 3.32 -21.23 -14.44
C ARG A 350 3.17 -20.36 -13.22
N VAL A 351 3.03 -20.99 -12.05
CA VAL A 351 2.98 -20.29 -10.77
C VAL A 351 3.95 -20.94 -9.80
N ASP A 352 4.87 -20.16 -9.30
CA ASP A 352 5.84 -20.55 -8.29
C ASP A 352 5.50 -19.92 -6.94
N GLY A 353 5.78 -20.63 -5.82
CA GLY A 353 5.44 -20.16 -4.46
C GLY A 353 3.94 -20.19 -4.16
N GLY A 354 3.55 -19.71 -2.98
CA GLY A 354 2.17 -19.64 -2.52
C GLY A 354 1.51 -20.99 -2.16
N ASP A 355 0.37 -20.92 -1.51
CA ASP A 355 -0.47 -22.08 -1.18
C ASP A 355 -1.14 -22.67 -2.44
N PRO A 356 -1.54 -23.95 -2.44
CA PRO A 356 -2.25 -24.55 -3.58
C PRO A 356 -3.50 -23.76 -4.00
N GLY A 357 -4.27 -23.24 -3.05
CA GLY A 357 -5.46 -22.44 -3.34
C GLY A 357 -5.13 -21.09 -3.98
N ALA A 358 -4.05 -20.41 -3.52
CA ALA A 358 -3.57 -19.18 -4.12
C ALA A 358 -3.08 -19.40 -5.56
N LYS A 359 -2.36 -20.51 -5.81
CA LYS A 359 -1.94 -20.92 -7.15
C LYS A 359 -3.13 -21.12 -8.07
N GLN A 360 -4.14 -21.88 -7.62
CA GLN A 360 -5.36 -22.09 -8.38
C GLN A 360 -6.10 -20.78 -8.71
N GLN A 361 -6.15 -19.86 -7.75
CA GLN A 361 -6.78 -18.55 -7.96
C GLN A 361 -6.03 -17.74 -9.02
N VAL A 362 -4.71 -17.70 -8.98
CA VAL A 362 -3.88 -17.01 -9.99
C VAL A 362 -4.10 -17.63 -11.38
N LEU A 363 -4.04 -18.95 -11.48
CA LEU A 363 -4.27 -19.65 -12.74
C LEU A 363 -5.69 -19.37 -13.28
N ALA A 364 -6.71 -19.39 -12.43
CA ALA A 364 -8.09 -19.10 -12.82
C ALA A 364 -8.25 -17.65 -13.32
N ASN A 365 -7.56 -16.69 -12.68
CA ASN A 365 -7.60 -15.28 -13.07
C ASN A 365 -6.86 -15.00 -14.39
N LEU A 366 -5.79 -15.72 -14.67
CA LEU A 366 -4.96 -15.55 -15.89
C LEU A 366 -5.47 -16.36 -17.07
N LYS A 367 -6.18 -17.46 -16.85
CA LYS A 367 -6.70 -18.32 -17.90
C LYS A 367 -7.47 -17.59 -19.01
N PRO A 368 -8.30 -16.56 -18.74
CA PRO A 368 -8.98 -15.81 -19.81
C PRO A 368 -8.03 -15.00 -20.71
N LEU A 369 -6.74 -14.91 -20.37
CA LEU A 369 -5.71 -14.24 -21.17
C LEU A 369 -4.97 -15.20 -22.11
N GLU A 370 -5.13 -16.51 -21.97
CA GLU A 370 -4.56 -17.49 -22.90
C GLU A 370 -5.03 -17.23 -24.33
N GLY A 371 -4.11 -17.32 -25.28
CA GLY A 371 -4.34 -16.99 -26.68
C GLY A 371 -4.40 -15.49 -26.99
N LYS A 372 -4.11 -14.62 -26.03
CA LYS A 372 -4.07 -13.15 -26.22
C LYS A 372 -2.65 -12.62 -26.08
N PRO A 373 -2.33 -11.46 -26.69
CA PRO A 373 -1.04 -10.80 -26.49
C PRO A 373 -0.80 -10.50 -24.99
N ILE A 374 0.42 -10.75 -24.53
CA ILE A 374 0.81 -10.44 -23.15
C ILE A 374 0.93 -8.93 -23.01
N ALA A 375 0.01 -8.33 -22.28
CA ALA A 375 0.00 -6.90 -21.97
C ALA A 375 0.11 -6.67 -20.45
N PRO A 376 0.98 -5.74 -19.97
CA PRO A 376 1.18 -5.50 -18.55
C PRO A 376 -0.12 -5.22 -17.80
N SER A 377 -0.94 -4.31 -18.31
CA SER A 377 -2.17 -3.87 -17.64
C SER A 377 -3.16 -5.01 -17.40
N THR A 378 -3.35 -5.92 -18.38
CA THR A 378 -4.27 -7.07 -18.25
C THR A 378 -3.70 -8.11 -17.29
N THR A 379 -2.40 -8.40 -17.38
CA THR A 379 -1.73 -9.36 -16.50
C THR A 379 -1.72 -8.87 -15.05
N LEU A 380 -1.31 -7.62 -14.81
CA LEU A 380 -1.30 -7.01 -13.48
C LEU A 380 -2.71 -6.96 -12.87
N ASN A 381 -3.74 -6.60 -13.66
CA ASN A 381 -5.12 -6.61 -13.17
C ASN A 381 -5.60 -8.02 -12.79
N ALA A 382 -5.17 -9.05 -13.50
CA ALA A 382 -5.51 -10.44 -13.16
C ALA A 382 -4.81 -10.91 -11.85
N LEU A 383 -3.68 -10.30 -11.46
CA LEU A 383 -2.97 -10.61 -10.22
C LEU A 383 -3.51 -9.82 -9.00
N LYS A 384 -4.21 -8.70 -9.21
CA LYS A 384 -4.76 -7.86 -8.12
C LYS A 384 -5.56 -8.63 -7.06
N PRO A 385 -6.45 -9.58 -7.42
CA PRO A 385 -7.26 -10.28 -6.40
C PRO A 385 -6.44 -11.06 -5.38
N VAL A 386 -5.34 -11.72 -5.80
CA VAL A 386 -4.48 -12.49 -4.87
C VAL A 386 -3.62 -11.58 -3.99
N GLN A 387 -3.36 -10.35 -4.43
CA GLN A 387 -2.59 -9.35 -3.66
C GLN A 387 -3.46 -8.51 -2.73
N SER A 388 -4.77 -8.43 -3.01
CA SER A 388 -5.70 -7.52 -2.33
C SER A 388 -5.87 -7.79 -0.84
N ASP A 389 -5.63 -9.04 -0.40
CA ASP A 389 -5.70 -9.46 1.00
C ASP A 389 -4.40 -9.19 1.78
N GLY A 390 -3.31 -8.81 1.12
CA GLY A 390 -2.04 -8.47 1.75
C GLY A 390 -1.20 -9.67 2.21
N VAL A 391 -1.65 -10.92 1.96
CA VAL A 391 -0.88 -12.13 2.31
C VAL A 391 0.24 -12.40 1.33
N TYR A 392 -0.02 -12.12 0.04
CA TYR A 392 0.92 -12.40 -1.04
C TYR A 392 1.26 -11.13 -1.81
N SER A 393 2.53 -10.98 -2.14
CA SER A 393 2.97 -10.21 -3.29
C SER A 393 2.99 -11.14 -4.51
N ALA A 394 2.60 -10.63 -5.67
CA ALA A 394 2.63 -11.37 -6.92
C ALA A 394 3.39 -10.55 -7.96
N THR A 395 4.47 -11.12 -8.46
CA THR A 395 5.25 -10.58 -9.57
C THR A 395 5.22 -11.57 -10.73
N TYR A 396 5.53 -11.12 -11.93
CA TYR A 396 5.61 -12.04 -13.06
C TYR A 396 6.76 -11.70 -13.99
N GLN A 397 7.20 -12.71 -14.73
CA GLN A 397 8.13 -12.59 -15.83
C GLN A 397 7.64 -13.42 -17.00
N THR A 398 8.12 -13.10 -18.21
CA THR A 398 7.83 -13.90 -19.39
C THR A 398 8.96 -14.92 -19.62
N PHE A 399 8.60 -16.07 -20.18
CA PHE A 399 9.55 -17.08 -20.63
C PHE A 399 9.11 -17.60 -22.01
N GLY A 400 10.07 -18.07 -22.76
CA GLY A 400 9.86 -18.57 -24.12
C GLY A 400 11.18 -18.66 -24.88
N PRO A 401 11.22 -19.21 -26.08
CA PRO A 401 12.42 -19.22 -26.88
C PRO A 401 12.85 -17.76 -27.13
N PRO A 402 14.16 -17.46 -27.05
CA PRO A 402 14.66 -16.13 -27.35
C PRO A 402 14.26 -15.75 -28.79
N PRO A 403 13.87 -14.49 -29.05
CA PRO A 403 13.59 -14.06 -30.41
C PRO A 403 14.83 -14.31 -31.26
N PRO A 404 14.67 -14.81 -32.50
CA PRO A 404 15.80 -15.04 -33.40
C PRO A 404 16.55 -13.71 -33.59
N ALA A 405 17.87 -13.76 -33.49
CA ALA A 405 18.72 -12.61 -33.81
C ALA A 405 18.38 -12.13 -35.23
N THR A 406 17.90 -10.91 -35.36
CA THR A 406 17.50 -10.33 -36.65
C THR A 406 18.73 -10.04 -37.49
N ASN A 407 19.15 -11.03 -38.26
CA ASN A 407 19.95 -10.76 -39.44
C ASN A 407 18.98 -10.37 -40.55
N ASN A 408 19.11 -9.14 -41.02
CA ASN A 408 18.33 -8.45 -42.03
C ASN A 408 17.74 -9.32 -43.15
N SER A 409 16.50 -9.02 -43.52
CA SER A 409 15.81 -9.21 -44.82
C SER A 409 14.93 -10.43 -45.05
N ALA A 410 14.35 -11.03 -44.00
CA ALA A 410 13.21 -11.92 -44.21
C ALA A 410 11.98 -11.38 -43.41
N PRO A 411 10.74 -11.63 -43.90
CA PRO A 411 9.55 -11.31 -43.09
C PRO A 411 9.67 -12.00 -41.73
N GLN A 412 9.53 -11.22 -40.65
CA GLN A 412 9.65 -11.74 -39.29
C GLN A 412 8.72 -12.94 -39.14
N PRO A 413 9.23 -14.10 -38.68
CA PRO A 413 8.37 -15.19 -38.29
C PRO A 413 7.44 -14.69 -37.17
N PRO A 414 6.23 -15.27 -37.02
CA PRO A 414 5.33 -14.91 -35.93
C PRO A 414 6.10 -14.97 -34.63
N THR A 415 5.91 -13.98 -33.77
CA THR A 415 6.51 -13.93 -32.43
C THR A 415 6.28 -15.26 -31.73
N PRO A 416 7.31 -15.90 -31.18
CA PRO A 416 7.15 -17.19 -30.53
C PRO A 416 6.14 -17.06 -29.39
N ASP A 417 5.38 -18.12 -29.19
CA ASP A 417 4.42 -18.23 -28.10
C ASP A 417 5.15 -18.08 -26.77
N ASP A 418 4.76 -17.08 -25.98
CA ASP A 418 5.40 -16.78 -24.72
C ASP A 418 4.58 -17.34 -23.55
N GLY A 419 5.25 -17.73 -22.48
CA GLY A 419 4.65 -18.09 -21.22
C GLY A 419 4.78 -16.97 -20.18
N ILE A 420 3.92 -17.03 -19.17
CA ILE A 420 4.04 -16.20 -17.96
C ILE A 420 4.36 -17.10 -16.77
N LEU A 421 5.43 -16.79 -16.06
CA LEU A 421 5.75 -17.34 -14.75
C LEU A 421 5.42 -16.31 -13.67
N VAL A 422 4.46 -16.63 -12.82
CA VAL A 422 4.08 -15.81 -11.67
C VAL A 422 4.81 -16.30 -10.43
N HIS A 423 5.43 -15.39 -9.70
CA HIS A 423 6.02 -15.64 -8.39
C HIS A 423 5.12 -15.10 -7.29
N LEU A 424 4.59 -16.00 -6.45
CA LEU A 424 3.84 -15.67 -5.25
C LEU A 424 4.76 -15.75 -4.04
N ARG A 425 4.98 -14.62 -3.38
CA ARG A 425 5.76 -14.55 -2.15
C ARG A 425 4.88 -14.14 -0.98
N LYS A 426 4.90 -14.92 0.09
CA LYS A 426 4.19 -14.60 1.32
C LYS A 426 4.89 -13.46 2.04
N ASP A 427 4.12 -12.57 2.67
CA ASP A 427 4.69 -11.54 3.54
C ASP A 427 5.49 -12.21 4.67
N PRO A 428 6.78 -11.89 4.84
CA PRO A 428 7.62 -12.51 5.86
C PRO A 428 7.20 -12.12 7.28
N THR A 429 6.46 -11.04 7.49
CA THR A 429 6.04 -10.58 8.82
C THR A 429 4.74 -11.22 9.30
N GLY A 430 3.92 -11.75 8.41
CA GLY A 430 2.63 -12.34 8.77
C GLY A 430 2.03 -13.23 7.68
N PRO A 431 0.79 -13.66 7.76
CA PRO A 431 -0.06 -13.68 8.96
C PRO A 431 0.47 -14.60 10.06
N PRO A 432 0.04 -14.48 11.35
CA PRO A 432 -0.96 -13.54 11.85
C PRO A 432 -0.47 -12.09 11.98
N TYR A 433 -1.42 -11.13 11.95
CA TYR A 433 -1.17 -9.71 12.19
C TYR A 433 -1.96 -9.23 13.41
N LEU A 434 -1.35 -8.37 14.22
CA LEU A 434 -2.00 -7.63 15.28
C LEU A 434 -2.10 -6.15 14.87
N LEU A 435 -3.33 -5.68 14.69
CA LEU A 435 -3.63 -4.26 14.44
C LEU A 435 -3.96 -3.62 15.78
N VAL A 436 -3.36 -2.47 16.05
CA VAL A 436 -3.55 -1.72 17.30
C VAL A 436 -4.03 -0.32 16.96
N SER A 437 -5.16 0.11 17.54
CA SER A 437 -5.72 1.44 17.32
C SER A 437 -6.23 2.04 18.63
N PRO A 438 -5.71 3.20 19.05
CA PRO A 438 -6.31 3.95 20.12
C PRO A 438 -7.63 4.60 19.67
N ASP A 439 -8.62 4.65 20.55
CA ASP A 439 -9.85 5.42 20.38
C ASP A 439 -10.08 6.28 21.63
N LEU A 440 -10.26 7.58 21.42
CA LEU A 440 -10.53 8.54 22.49
C LEU A 440 -11.65 9.47 22.04
N ALA A 441 -12.66 9.61 22.86
CA ALA A 441 -13.66 10.66 22.76
C ALA A 441 -13.85 11.30 24.13
N ALA A 442 -13.43 12.54 24.28
CA ALA A 442 -13.60 13.33 25.50
C ALA A 442 -14.45 14.55 25.20
N GLU A 443 -15.36 14.86 26.10
CA GLU A 443 -16.24 16.02 25.98
C GLU A 443 -16.44 16.74 27.33
N THR A 444 -16.91 17.98 27.29
CA THR A 444 -17.07 18.85 28.47
C THR A 444 -18.17 18.44 29.46
N SER A 445 -18.90 17.35 29.22
CA SER A 445 -19.82 16.74 30.19
C SER A 445 -19.17 15.80 31.22
N ASN A 446 -17.84 15.80 31.29
CA ASN A 446 -17.02 14.91 32.11
C ASN A 446 -17.16 13.42 31.73
N ILE A 447 -17.46 13.13 30.49
CA ILE A 447 -17.38 11.79 29.95
C ILE A 447 -16.13 11.70 29.08
N THR A 448 -15.27 10.76 29.41
CA THR A 448 -14.13 10.38 28.61
C THR A 448 -14.26 8.91 28.28
N ARG A 449 -14.43 8.61 27.01
CA ARG A 449 -14.39 7.27 26.44
C ARG A 449 -13.00 7.06 25.87
N MET A 450 -12.24 6.18 26.49
CA MET A 450 -10.89 5.81 26.05
C MET A 450 -10.82 4.30 25.90
N GLU A 451 -10.37 3.85 24.76
CA GLU A 451 -10.29 2.43 24.42
C GLU A 451 -9.00 2.16 23.62
N ILE A 452 -8.50 0.95 23.76
CA ILE A 452 -7.48 0.39 22.88
C ILE A 452 -8.15 -0.74 22.11
N ASN A 453 -8.25 -0.58 20.81
CA ASN A 453 -8.77 -1.61 19.92
C ASN A 453 -7.59 -2.49 19.47
N LEU A 454 -7.71 -3.79 19.71
CA LEU A 454 -6.77 -4.82 19.30
C LEU A 454 -7.49 -5.75 18.33
N ARG A 455 -6.89 -5.98 17.16
CA ARG A 455 -7.43 -6.92 16.18
C ARG A 455 -6.36 -7.90 15.75
N LEU A 456 -6.52 -9.15 16.16
CA LEU A 456 -5.71 -10.25 15.61
C LEU A 456 -6.37 -10.76 14.33
N VAL A 457 -5.60 -10.86 13.25
CA VAL A 457 -6.04 -11.36 11.95
C VAL A 457 -5.12 -12.47 11.52
N ASP A 458 -5.60 -13.71 11.49
CA ASP A 458 -4.88 -14.87 10.98
C ASP A 458 -5.53 -15.37 9.69
N GLN A 459 -4.85 -15.12 8.58
CA GLN A 459 -5.33 -15.42 7.24
C GLN A 459 -4.81 -16.78 6.78
N ASN A 460 -5.65 -17.50 6.04
CA ASN A 460 -5.35 -18.83 5.49
C ASN A 460 -5.16 -19.92 6.56
N LEU A 461 -5.63 -19.71 7.81
CA LEU A 461 -5.54 -20.68 8.90
C LEU A 461 -6.14 -22.06 8.51
N GLY A 462 -7.24 -22.09 7.78
CA GLY A 462 -7.88 -23.30 7.24
C GLY A 462 -7.67 -23.47 5.73
N GLY A 463 -6.60 -22.90 5.16
CA GLY A 463 -6.30 -22.84 3.73
C GLY A 463 -6.76 -21.53 3.08
N TYR A 464 -6.36 -21.33 1.83
CA TYR A 464 -6.61 -20.10 1.08
C TYR A 464 -8.07 -19.64 1.15
N GLY A 465 -8.27 -18.35 1.45
CA GLY A 465 -9.60 -17.75 1.59
C GLY A 465 -10.29 -18.01 2.92
N SER A 466 -9.57 -18.50 3.95
CA SER A 466 -10.05 -18.50 5.34
C SER A 466 -9.39 -17.41 6.16
N GLU A 467 -10.07 -16.90 7.18
CA GLU A 467 -9.54 -15.89 8.10
C GLU A 467 -10.18 -16.04 9.47
N LEU A 468 -9.35 -16.16 10.50
CA LEU A 468 -9.75 -15.99 11.88
C LEU A 468 -9.47 -14.54 12.28
N ARG A 469 -10.47 -13.87 12.81
CA ARG A 469 -10.35 -12.52 13.34
C ARG A 469 -10.81 -12.51 14.80
N VAL A 470 -9.96 -11.98 15.69
CA VAL A 470 -10.30 -11.77 17.10
C VAL A 470 -10.14 -10.29 17.40
N ASN A 471 -11.22 -9.65 17.79
CA ASN A 471 -11.26 -8.25 18.19
C ASN A 471 -11.33 -8.15 19.71
N GLY A 472 -10.55 -7.24 20.28
CA GLY A 472 -10.60 -6.88 21.69
C GLY A 472 -10.60 -5.36 21.82
N ASP A 473 -11.71 -4.77 22.32
CA ASP A 473 -11.74 -3.36 22.69
C ASP A 473 -11.66 -3.31 24.22
N LEU A 474 -10.66 -2.62 24.76
CA LEU A 474 -10.36 -2.57 26.18
C LEU A 474 -10.34 -1.13 26.67
N GLY A 475 -11.16 -0.82 27.67
CA GLY A 475 -11.23 0.52 28.26
C GLY A 475 -12.61 0.88 28.76
N PHE A 476 -13.20 1.95 28.25
CA PHE A 476 -14.54 2.42 28.61
C PHE A 476 -15.60 1.34 28.38
N MET A 477 -15.52 0.65 27.26
CA MET A 477 -16.22 -0.61 27.05
C MET A 477 -15.24 -1.77 26.92
N THR A 478 -15.74 -2.99 27.10
CA THR A 478 -15.00 -4.21 26.82
C THR A 478 -15.75 -4.98 25.75
N VAL A 479 -15.09 -5.22 24.63
CA VAL A 479 -15.59 -6.08 23.56
C VAL A 479 -14.59 -7.20 23.35
N LEU A 480 -15.05 -8.42 23.27
CA LEU A 480 -14.31 -9.56 22.77
C LEU A 480 -15.16 -10.22 21.70
N ASN A 481 -14.67 -10.30 20.49
CA ASN A 481 -15.37 -10.91 19.37
C ASN A 481 -14.41 -11.81 18.60
N ALA A 482 -14.82 -13.02 18.31
CA ALA A 482 -14.10 -13.95 17.45
C ALA A 482 -15.00 -14.35 16.27
N GLU A 483 -14.47 -14.24 15.07
CA GLU A 483 -15.15 -14.63 13.84
C GLU A 483 -14.24 -15.47 12.96
N TYR A 484 -14.80 -16.49 12.32
CA TYR A 484 -14.10 -17.30 11.35
C TYR A 484 -14.76 -17.16 9.98
N TYR A 485 -14.10 -16.47 9.09
CA TYR A 485 -14.53 -16.31 7.69
C TYR A 485 -14.00 -17.46 6.82
N ARG A 486 -14.84 -18.00 5.96
CA ARG A 486 -14.45 -19.02 4.98
C ARG A 486 -15.04 -18.68 3.62
N LEU A 487 -14.16 -18.43 2.64
CA LEU A 487 -14.54 -18.35 1.23
C LEU A 487 -14.88 -19.74 0.73
N LEU A 488 -16.11 -19.93 0.21
CA LEU A 488 -16.60 -21.22 -0.24
C LEU A 488 -16.36 -21.46 -1.74
N THR A 489 -16.38 -20.36 -2.51
CA THR A 489 -16.22 -20.42 -3.97
C THR A 489 -15.41 -19.26 -4.49
N PRO A 490 -14.69 -19.38 -5.62
CA PRO A 490 -14.03 -18.27 -6.29
C PRO A 490 -14.98 -17.12 -6.67
N GLY A 491 -16.29 -17.39 -6.76
CA GLY A 491 -17.33 -16.40 -7.03
C GLY A 491 -17.67 -15.49 -5.85
N GLY A 492 -16.95 -15.61 -4.71
CA GLY A 492 -17.08 -14.74 -3.56
C GLY A 492 -18.12 -15.16 -2.52
N PHE A 493 -18.71 -16.36 -2.62
CA PHE A 493 -19.61 -16.88 -1.57
C PHE A 493 -18.82 -17.27 -0.32
N TYR A 494 -19.34 -16.89 0.85
CA TYR A 494 -18.68 -17.13 2.13
C TYR A 494 -19.66 -17.51 3.24
N ILE A 495 -19.11 -18.03 4.32
CA ILE A 495 -19.78 -18.28 5.59
C ILE A 495 -18.88 -17.73 6.72
N GLN A 496 -19.51 -17.19 7.76
CA GLN A 496 -18.82 -16.52 8.86
C GLN A 496 -19.57 -16.72 10.18
N PRO A 497 -19.33 -17.83 10.91
CA PRO A 497 -19.75 -17.94 12.30
C PRO A 497 -18.97 -16.94 13.18
N HIS A 498 -19.62 -16.45 14.25
CA HIS A 498 -19.02 -15.56 15.24
C HIS A 498 -19.56 -15.82 16.64
N ILE A 499 -18.78 -15.40 17.63
CA ILE A 499 -19.16 -15.30 19.03
C ILE A 499 -18.63 -13.99 19.59
N GLY A 500 -19.42 -13.32 20.42
CA GLY A 500 -19.07 -12.01 20.96
C GLY A 500 -19.48 -11.82 22.41
N LEU A 501 -18.73 -10.98 23.10
CA LEU A 501 -19.00 -10.45 24.42
C LEU A 501 -18.90 -8.93 24.35
N LEU A 502 -19.94 -8.24 24.83
CA LEU A 502 -19.95 -6.79 25.03
C LEU A 502 -20.22 -6.51 26.50
N ARG A 503 -19.47 -5.56 27.06
CA ARG A 503 -19.73 -4.98 28.37
C ARG A 503 -19.50 -3.47 28.28
N GLU A 504 -20.56 -2.68 28.49
CA GLU A 504 -20.48 -1.22 28.37
C GLU A 504 -21.34 -0.50 29.43
N PRO A 505 -20.88 0.65 29.95
CA PRO A 505 -21.71 1.55 30.73
C PRO A 505 -22.67 2.31 29.81
N VAL A 506 -23.92 2.41 30.21
CA VAL A 506 -24.95 3.15 29.50
C VAL A 506 -25.52 4.23 30.39
N TYR A 507 -25.53 5.46 29.92
CA TYR A 507 -25.98 6.61 30.69
C TYR A 507 -27.43 6.97 30.35
N ILE A 508 -28.19 7.27 31.41
CA ILE A 508 -29.55 7.79 31.27
C ILE A 508 -29.53 9.29 31.64
N TRP A 509 -30.11 10.08 30.78
CA TRP A 509 -30.08 11.53 30.89
C TRP A 509 -31.48 12.11 31.08
N ALA A 510 -31.58 13.16 31.90
CA ALA A 510 -32.76 13.98 32.05
C ALA A 510 -32.33 15.45 32.15
N ASN A 511 -32.92 16.33 31.32
CA ASN A 511 -32.61 17.76 31.31
C ASN A 511 -31.09 18.05 31.22
N GLN A 512 -30.38 17.39 30.32
CA GLN A 512 -28.92 17.50 30.09
C GLN A 512 -28.06 17.07 31.28
N LYS A 513 -28.65 16.40 32.27
CA LYS A 513 -27.91 15.84 33.43
C LYS A 513 -27.99 14.34 33.42
N ARG A 514 -26.89 13.69 33.71
CA ARG A 514 -26.84 12.25 33.91
C ARG A 514 -27.55 11.91 35.22
N VAL A 515 -28.63 11.12 35.16
CA VAL A 515 -29.46 10.74 36.31
C VAL A 515 -29.26 9.30 36.75
N ALA A 516 -28.86 8.42 35.83
CA ALA A 516 -28.55 7.03 36.16
C ALA A 516 -27.44 6.48 35.22
N GLU A 517 -26.82 5.40 35.68
CA GLU A 517 -25.86 4.61 34.92
C GLU A 517 -26.24 3.13 35.04
N HIS A 518 -26.32 2.47 33.89
CA HIS A 518 -26.55 1.04 33.81
C HIS A 518 -25.33 0.35 33.20
N LEU A 519 -25.12 -0.89 33.54
CA LEU A 519 -24.17 -1.77 32.88
C LEU A 519 -24.94 -2.71 31.96
N GLN A 520 -24.63 -2.62 30.65
CA GLN A 520 -25.10 -3.57 29.65
C GLN A 520 -24.04 -4.63 29.42
N GLN A 521 -24.47 -5.91 29.44
CA GLN A 521 -23.64 -7.04 29.10
C GLN A 521 -24.39 -7.90 28.09
N ASN A 522 -23.76 -8.19 26.96
CA ASN A 522 -24.32 -9.06 25.93
C ASN A 522 -23.33 -10.18 25.65
N LEU A 523 -23.83 -11.40 25.59
CA LEU A 523 -23.15 -12.53 24.98
C LEU A 523 -23.92 -12.87 23.71
N ASP A 524 -23.23 -12.88 22.57
CA ASP A 524 -23.85 -13.22 21.30
C ASP A 524 -23.13 -14.35 20.59
N ALA A 525 -23.89 -15.13 19.83
CA ALA A 525 -23.37 -16.12 18.90
C ALA A 525 -24.23 -16.13 17.66
N GLY A 526 -23.59 -16.22 16.50
CA GLY A 526 -24.32 -16.14 15.24
C GLY A 526 -23.54 -16.65 14.06
N ILE A 527 -24.19 -16.53 12.91
CA ILE A 527 -23.65 -16.93 11.63
C ILE A 527 -24.08 -15.92 10.56
N GLU A 528 -23.16 -15.58 9.70
CA GLU A 528 -23.42 -14.80 8.50
C GLU A 528 -23.04 -15.62 7.27
N ALA A 529 -23.85 -15.58 6.21
CA ALA A 529 -23.53 -16.16 4.93
C ALA A 529 -23.87 -15.16 3.82
N GLY A 530 -23.02 -15.08 2.80
CA GLY A 530 -23.20 -14.04 1.81
C GLY A 530 -22.28 -14.20 0.61
N ARG A 531 -22.25 -13.13 -0.16
CA ARG A 531 -21.38 -13.00 -1.34
C ARG A 531 -20.70 -11.65 -1.36
N THR A 532 -19.39 -11.67 -1.54
CA THR A 532 -18.60 -10.48 -1.87
C THR A 532 -18.42 -10.39 -3.38
N ILE A 533 -18.73 -9.24 -3.98
CA ILE A 533 -18.66 -8.99 -5.42
C ILE A 533 -17.60 -7.89 -5.65
N GLY A 534 -16.52 -8.27 -6.30
CA GLY A 534 -15.35 -7.40 -6.40
C GLY A 534 -14.79 -7.04 -5.03
N ASN A 535 -14.26 -5.83 -4.90
CA ASN A 535 -13.64 -5.34 -3.66
C ASN A 535 -14.55 -4.42 -2.84
N ASN A 536 -15.77 -4.17 -3.31
CA ASN A 536 -16.58 -3.05 -2.80
C ASN A 536 -18.03 -3.36 -2.47
N LEU A 537 -18.56 -4.51 -2.86
CA LEU A 537 -19.96 -4.87 -2.60
C LEU A 537 -20.04 -6.19 -1.84
N GLN A 538 -20.78 -6.20 -0.73
CA GLN A 538 -21.12 -7.41 0.02
C GLN A 538 -22.64 -7.49 0.22
N ILE A 539 -23.22 -8.65 0.00
CA ILE A 539 -24.62 -8.95 0.27
C ILE A 539 -24.64 -10.19 1.14
N SER A 540 -25.35 -10.15 2.27
CA SER A 540 -25.38 -11.25 3.23
C SER A 540 -26.70 -11.39 3.96
N ALA A 541 -26.92 -12.56 4.53
CA ALA A 541 -27.92 -12.84 5.53
C ALA A 541 -27.22 -13.25 6.82
N ALA A 542 -27.61 -12.65 7.92
CA ALA A 542 -27.05 -12.90 9.23
C ALA A 542 -28.15 -13.32 10.21
N TRP A 543 -27.81 -14.24 11.09
CA TRP A 543 -28.63 -14.63 12.22
C TRP A 543 -27.77 -14.71 13.47
N ARG A 544 -28.23 -14.10 14.58
CA ARG A 544 -27.57 -14.21 15.89
C ARG A 544 -28.55 -14.35 17.02
N THR A 545 -28.11 -14.99 18.09
CA THR A 545 -28.78 -15.04 19.39
C THR A 545 -27.97 -14.19 20.38
N LEU A 546 -28.65 -13.34 21.12
CA LEU A 546 -28.08 -12.49 22.16
C LEU A 546 -28.64 -12.92 23.51
N ASP A 547 -27.76 -13.07 24.51
CA ASP A 547 -28.14 -13.12 25.93
C ASP A 547 -27.72 -11.78 26.54
N THR A 548 -28.72 -11.03 27.01
CA THR A 548 -28.54 -9.63 27.42
C THR A 548 -28.84 -9.48 28.89
N HIS A 549 -27.93 -8.80 29.58
CA HIS A 549 -28.08 -8.40 30.98
C HIS A 549 -27.92 -6.88 31.07
N TRP A 550 -28.90 -6.25 31.70
CA TRP A 550 -28.96 -4.82 31.94
C TRP A 550 -29.18 -4.57 33.41
N SER A 551 -28.25 -3.92 34.09
CA SER A 551 -28.31 -3.71 35.55
C SER A 551 -27.97 -2.27 35.92
N LEU A 552 -28.70 -1.69 36.86
CA LEU A 552 -28.42 -0.38 37.42
C LEU A 552 -27.12 -0.40 38.22
N THR A 553 -26.20 0.51 37.89
CA THR A 553 -24.93 0.71 38.61
C THR A 553 -25.03 1.90 39.58
N THR A 554 -25.64 3.00 39.13
CA THR A 554 -25.74 4.23 39.93
C THR A 554 -27.04 4.98 39.55
N GLY A 555 -27.73 5.52 40.55
CA GLY A 555 -28.94 6.36 40.35
C GLY A 555 -30.17 5.82 41.03
N PRO A 556 -31.29 6.55 41.00
CA PRO A 556 -32.56 6.12 41.57
C PRO A 556 -33.19 5.03 40.70
N GLY A 557 -33.17 3.80 41.18
CA GLY A 557 -33.71 2.62 40.46
C GLY A 557 -35.22 2.40 40.60
N THR A 558 -36.02 3.44 40.68
CA THR A 558 -37.42 3.30 41.15
C THR A 558 -38.49 3.51 40.10
N SER A 559 -38.17 3.90 38.86
CA SER A 559 -39.16 4.13 37.81
C SER A 559 -38.98 3.24 36.57
N GLN A 560 -40.10 2.76 36.04
CA GLN A 560 -40.10 2.05 34.74
C GLN A 560 -39.57 2.93 33.57
N SER A 561 -39.63 4.27 33.72
CA SER A 561 -39.11 5.21 32.76
C SER A 561 -37.58 5.26 32.70
N ASP A 562 -36.89 4.76 33.74
CA ASP A 562 -35.42 4.74 33.83
C ASP A 562 -34.82 3.36 33.47
N GLY A 563 -35.60 2.49 32.79
CA GLY A 563 -35.18 1.17 32.39
C GLY A 563 -35.25 0.10 33.47
N GLY A 564 -35.77 0.43 34.64
CA GLY A 564 -35.85 -0.48 35.80
C GLY A 564 -34.47 -0.91 36.33
N PRO A 565 -34.42 -1.55 37.52
CA PRO A 565 -33.14 -1.90 38.12
C PRO A 565 -32.41 -3.08 37.44
N TYR A 566 -33.16 -3.94 36.78
CA TYR A 566 -32.60 -5.14 36.15
C TYR A 566 -33.47 -5.66 35.00
N ILE A 567 -32.86 -5.94 33.86
CA ILE A 567 -33.48 -6.61 32.73
C ILE A 567 -32.51 -7.72 32.27
N SER A 568 -33.02 -8.94 32.09
CA SER A 568 -32.21 -10.00 31.45
C SER A 568 -33.06 -10.92 30.59
N GLY A 569 -32.44 -11.53 29.61
CA GLY A 569 -33.08 -12.51 28.76
C GLY A 569 -32.41 -12.61 27.40
N THR A 570 -32.98 -13.48 26.58
CA THR A 570 -32.49 -13.76 25.26
C THR A 570 -33.26 -13.01 24.19
N ALA A 571 -32.59 -12.64 23.12
CA ALA A 571 -33.19 -12.14 21.89
C ALA A 571 -32.56 -12.83 20.70
N GLN A 572 -33.27 -12.84 19.59
CA GLN A 572 -32.73 -13.33 18.28
C GLN A 572 -32.86 -12.22 17.27
N GLU A 573 -31.85 -12.08 16.42
CA GLU A 573 -31.82 -11.09 15.35
C GLU A 573 -31.55 -11.76 14.02
N GLY A 574 -32.39 -11.49 13.03
CA GLY A 574 -32.20 -11.92 11.65
C GLY A 574 -32.14 -10.71 10.72
N LEU A 575 -31.09 -10.57 9.92
CA LEU A 575 -30.86 -9.43 9.03
C LEU A 575 -30.43 -9.86 7.64
N LEU A 576 -30.94 -9.17 6.64
CA LEU A 576 -30.34 -9.07 5.30
C LEU A 576 -29.52 -7.80 5.25
N ARG A 577 -28.28 -7.90 4.78
CA ARG A 577 -27.31 -6.79 4.74
C ARG A 577 -26.81 -6.53 3.35
N VAL A 578 -26.65 -5.27 2.98
CA VAL A 578 -25.97 -4.82 1.76
C VAL A 578 -24.98 -3.74 2.15
N ILE A 579 -23.70 -3.96 1.84
CA ILE A 579 -22.64 -2.99 2.08
C ILE A 579 -21.99 -2.68 0.74
N LEU A 580 -22.03 -1.42 0.33
CA LEU A 580 -21.32 -0.89 -0.85
C LEU A 580 -20.30 0.13 -0.36
N ASP A 581 -19.03 -0.10 -0.66
CA ASP A 581 -17.93 0.79 -0.31
C ASP A 581 -17.16 1.18 -1.58
N LYS A 582 -17.39 2.38 -2.07
CA LYS A 582 -16.68 3.02 -3.19
C LYS A 582 -15.86 4.23 -2.72
N GLU A 583 -15.53 4.32 -1.45
CA GLU A 583 -14.65 5.35 -0.92
C GLU A 583 -13.21 5.10 -1.34
N THR A 584 -12.41 6.17 -1.34
CA THR A 584 -10.99 6.14 -1.72
C THR A 584 -10.04 6.03 -0.54
N SER A 585 -10.55 6.14 0.70
CA SER A 585 -9.78 5.99 1.94
C SER A 585 -10.66 5.47 3.07
N GLY A 586 -10.07 4.75 4.03
CA GLY A 586 -10.77 4.23 5.22
C GLY A 586 -10.92 5.24 6.35
N SER A 587 -10.10 6.30 6.39
CA SER A 587 -10.12 7.31 7.47
C SER A 587 -10.78 8.61 7.02
N ILE A 588 -10.13 9.40 6.18
CA ILE A 588 -10.69 10.59 5.53
C ILE A 588 -10.76 10.29 4.05
N SER A 589 -11.97 10.06 3.52
CA SER A 589 -12.14 9.80 2.10
C SER A 589 -12.24 11.13 1.35
N PRO A 590 -11.27 11.45 0.47
CA PRO A 590 -11.36 12.64 -0.37
C PRO A 590 -12.54 12.59 -1.34
N SER A 591 -12.93 11.40 -1.77
CA SER A 591 -14.06 11.19 -2.67
C SER A 591 -14.61 9.78 -2.53
N GLY A 592 -15.87 9.61 -2.89
CA GLY A 592 -16.50 8.31 -2.96
C GLY A 592 -17.87 8.25 -2.33
N PHE A 593 -18.42 7.07 -2.34
CA PHE A 593 -19.76 6.78 -1.82
C PHE A 593 -19.73 5.49 -1.01
N ARG A 594 -20.42 5.51 0.12
CA ARG A 594 -20.65 4.32 0.95
C ARG A 594 -22.13 4.18 1.26
N LEU A 595 -22.60 2.94 1.28
CA LEU A 595 -23.96 2.59 1.65
C LEU A 595 -23.93 1.32 2.52
N ASN A 596 -24.55 1.36 3.68
CA ASN A 596 -24.84 0.19 4.48
C ASN A 596 -26.35 0.11 4.67
N LEU A 597 -26.94 -1.01 4.34
CA LEU A 597 -28.35 -1.31 4.56
C LEU A 597 -28.46 -2.62 5.33
N ALA A 598 -29.30 -2.66 6.33
CA ALA A 598 -29.70 -3.87 7.01
C ALA A 598 -31.20 -3.84 7.25
N ALA A 599 -31.88 -4.90 6.92
CA ALA A 599 -33.32 -5.04 7.13
C ALA A 599 -33.66 -6.44 7.64
N GLY A 600 -34.53 -6.51 8.64
CA GLY A 600 -34.93 -7.77 9.25
C GLY A 600 -35.82 -7.59 10.46
N ALA A 601 -35.56 -8.35 11.51
CA ALA A 601 -36.33 -8.24 12.73
C ALA A 601 -35.56 -8.73 13.96
N LEU A 602 -35.95 -8.19 15.11
CA LEU A 602 -35.59 -8.65 16.43
C LEU A 602 -36.74 -9.52 16.96
N TYR A 603 -36.44 -10.75 17.32
CA TYR A 603 -37.41 -11.76 17.78
C TYR A 603 -37.18 -12.10 19.25
N HIS A 604 -38.25 -12.38 19.96
CA HIS A 604 -38.22 -12.81 21.40
C HIS A 604 -37.38 -11.87 22.28
N ALA A 605 -37.39 -10.58 21.96
CA ALA A 605 -36.60 -9.58 22.64
C ALA A 605 -37.19 -9.28 24.02
N ILE A 606 -36.78 -10.01 25.03
CA ILE A 606 -37.00 -9.75 26.46
C ILE A 606 -38.34 -9.06 26.75
N SER A 607 -39.42 -9.82 26.88
CA SER A 607 -40.79 -9.33 27.20
C SER A 607 -41.43 -8.35 26.19
N SER A 608 -40.85 -8.12 25.04
CA SER A 608 -41.40 -7.28 23.97
C SER A 608 -41.86 -8.09 22.75
N ALA A 609 -42.74 -7.49 21.93
CA ALA A 609 -43.18 -8.09 20.69
C ALA A 609 -42.00 -8.20 19.69
N ASN A 610 -42.11 -9.10 18.70
CA ASN A 610 -41.20 -9.13 17.57
C ASN A 610 -41.20 -7.75 16.91
N ALA A 611 -40.01 -7.18 16.69
CA ALA A 611 -39.87 -5.83 16.15
C ALA A 611 -39.19 -5.88 14.77
N PRO A 612 -39.84 -5.40 13.71
CA PRO A 612 -39.15 -5.20 12.45
C PRO A 612 -38.03 -4.19 12.63
N LEU A 613 -36.92 -4.40 11.94
CA LEU A 613 -35.71 -3.60 12.09
C LEU A 613 -35.19 -3.17 10.72
N VAL A 614 -34.96 -1.87 10.55
CA VAL A 614 -34.23 -1.33 9.42
C VAL A 614 -33.12 -0.42 9.95
N MET A 615 -31.92 -0.61 9.44
CA MET A 615 -30.77 0.27 9.65
C MET A 615 -30.20 0.66 8.29
N ALA A 616 -30.02 1.94 8.05
CA ALA A 616 -29.46 2.45 6.82
C ALA A 616 -28.48 3.56 7.12
N SER A 617 -27.30 3.53 6.50
CA SER A 617 -26.37 4.65 6.51
C SER A 617 -25.82 4.88 5.12
N ALA A 618 -25.72 6.13 4.72
CA ALA A 618 -25.13 6.54 3.46
C ALA A 618 -24.16 7.69 3.69
N ALA A 619 -23.03 7.65 2.98
CA ALA A 619 -22.04 8.71 3.00
C ALA A 619 -21.59 9.02 1.58
N HIS A 620 -21.42 10.27 1.24
CA HIS A 620 -20.87 10.72 -0.02
C HIS A 620 -19.91 11.87 0.21
N THR A 621 -18.71 11.76 -0.35
CA THR A 621 -17.67 12.78 -0.27
C THR A 621 -17.17 13.15 -1.65
N TRP A 622 -16.77 14.39 -1.83
CA TRP A 622 -16.13 14.88 -3.05
C TRP A 622 -15.13 16.00 -2.74
N THR A 623 -14.10 16.11 -3.58
CA THR A 623 -13.04 17.10 -3.44
C THR A 623 -13.17 18.18 -4.51
N TRP A 624 -12.96 19.43 -4.12
CA TRP A 624 -12.90 20.58 -5.01
C TRP A 624 -11.58 21.32 -4.83
N LYS A 625 -10.85 21.52 -5.95
CA LYS A 625 -9.52 22.18 -5.98
C LYS A 625 -8.50 21.56 -5.00
N ASP A 626 -8.46 20.23 -4.92
CA ASP A 626 -7.51 19.39 -4.16
C ASP A 626 -7.32 19.71 -2.66
N LYS A 627 -7.97 20.76 -2.17
CA LYS A 627 -7.85 21.22 -0.78
C LYS A 627 -9.16 21.21 -0.01
N ASN A 628 -10.29 21.13 -0.71
CA ASN A 628 -11.61 21.29 -0.12
C ASN A 628 -12.38 19.97 -0.27
N ILE A 629 -12.69 19.35 0.84
CA ILE A 629 -13.47 18.11 0.88
C ILE A 629 -14.85 18.44 1.45
N PHE A 630 -15.89 18.07 0.74
CA PHE A 630 -17.27 18.14 1.19
C PHE A 630 -17.79 16.76 1.47
N GLY A 631 -18.59 16.60 2.51
CA GLY A 631 -19.20 15.33 2.89
C GLY A 631 -20.67 15.52 3.26
N LEU A 632 -21.49 14.58 2.81
CA LEU A 632 -22.87 14.41 3.25
C LEU A 632 -23.03 13.00 3.79
N THR A 633 -23.63 12.86 4.98
CA THR A 633 -23.96 11.56 5.55
C THR A 633 -25.39 11.57 6.08
N GLY A 634 -26.02 10.40 6.02
CA GLY A 634 -27.35 10.19 6.58
C GLY A 634 -27.44 8.81 7.22
N ASP A 635 -28.03 8.76 8.41
CA ASP A 635 -28.27 7.52 9.15
C ASP A 635 -29.76 7.44 9.50
N VAL A 636 -30.36 6.27 9.32
CA VAL A 636 -31.74 5.96 9.72
C VAL A 636 -31.76 4.62 10.40
N ASN A 637 -32.34 4.56 11.61
CA ASN A 637 -32.55 3.28 12.30
C ASN A 637 -33.98 3.28 12.84
N SER A 638 -34.70 2.18 12.67
CA SER A 638 -36.12 2.14 13.00
C SER A 638 -36.61 0.74 13.37
N TYR A 639 -37.33 0.66 14.45
CA TYR A 639 -38.21 -0.46 14.78
C TYR A 639 -39.66 -0.18 14.41
N PHE A 640 -39.92 0.81 13.56
CA PHE A 640 -41.26 1.22 13.10
C PHE A 640 -42.21 1.49 14.26
N ARG A 641 -41.74 2.25 15.26
CA ARG A 641 -42.47 2.59 16.49
C ARG A 641 -42.85 1.36 17.32
N THR A 642 -42.25 0.21 17.10
CA THR A 642 -42.46 -0.95 17.98
C THR A 642 -41.70 -0.71 19.29
N ASN A 643 -42.35 -0.88 20.42
CA ASN A 643 -41.70 -0.73 21.71
C ASN A 643 -40.73 -1.90 21.92
N VAL A 644 -39.45 -1.59 22.11
CA VAL A 644 -38.39 -2.55 22.45
C VAL A 644 -37.80 -2.23 23.82
N ALA A 645 -37.26 -3.25 24.48
CA ALA A 645 -36.61 -3.08 25.78
C ALA A 645 -35.41 -2.12 25.67
N GLU A 646 -35.09 -1.43 26.78
CA GLU A 646 -34.04 -0.41 26.85
C GLU A 646 -32.69 -0.84 26.25
N PRO A 647 -32.18 -2.08 26.47
CA PRO A 647 -30.90 -2.50 25.85
C PRO A 647 -30.86 -2.46 24.32
N PHE A 648 -32.01 -2.45 23.64
CA PHE A 648 -32.11 -2.47 22.19
C PHE A 648 -32.45 -1.10 21.58
N ARG A 649 -32.69 -0.08 22.40
CA ARG A 649 -33.01 1.27 21.92
C ARG A 649 -31.78 1.94 21.28
N PHE A 650 -32.00 2.63 20.19
CA PHE A 650 -30.97 3.48 19.56
C PHE A 650 -30.66 4.70 20.41
N THR A 651 -29.48 5.28 20.18
CA THR A 651 -29.01 6.48 20.88
C THR A 651 -28.58 7.56 19.90
N LEU A 652 -28.69 8.84 20.31
CA LEU A 652 -28.07 10.00 19.67
C LEU A 652 -27.43 10.89 20.74
N GLY A 653 -26.39 11.63 20.33
CA GLY A 653 -25.61 12.53 21.17
C GLY A 653 -24.13 12.15 21.17
N GLY A 654 -23.26 13.14 21.34
CA GLY A 654 -21.82 13.02 21.31
C GLY A 654 -21.18 13.45 19.99
N PRO A 655 -19.85 13.44 19.91
CA PRO A 655 -19.13 13.91 18.74
C PRO A 655 -19.60 13.27 17.43
N ARG A 656 -20.02 14.10 16.46
CA ARG A 656 -20.56 13.71 15.14
C ARG A 656 -21.88 12.92 15.15
N ARG A 657 -22.56 12.96 16.25
CA ARG A 657 -23.90 12.38 16.42
C ARG A 657 -24.79 13.33 17.21
N LEU A 658 -24.90 14.58 16.77
CA LEU A 658 -25.33 15.77 17.50
C LEU A 658 -24.24 16.19 18.49
N SER A 659 -23.19 16.79 17.95
CA SER A 659 -21.93 17.08 18.64
C SER A 659 -22.04 18.08 19.79
N ALA A 660 -23.11 18.86 19.85
CA ALA A 660 -23.41 19.79 20.94
C ALA A 660 -24.06 19.09 22.16
N SER A 661 -24.55 17.87 21.99
CA SER A 661 -25.21 17.06 23.03
C SER A 661 -24.24 16.11 23.72
N SER A 662 -24.56 15.67 24.92
CA SER A 662 -23.74 14.68 25.63
C SER A 662 -23.82 13.31 24.96
N MET A 663 -22.79 12.50 25.16
CA MET A 663 -22.70 11.15 24.62
C MET A 663 -23.92 10.32 25.03
N ASP A 664 -24.63 9.76 24.01
CA ASP A 664 -25.83 8.94 24.15
C ASP A 664 -26.97 9.61 24.96
N GLU A 665 -27.07 10.95 24.86
CA GLU A 665 -28.03 11.74 25.65
C GLU A 665 -29.47 11.39 25.31
N PHE A 666 -29.76 11.05 24.06
CA PHE A 666 -31.11 10.75 23.62
C PHE A 666 -31.26 9.28 23.28
N ARG A 667 -32.38 8.68 23.64
CA ARG A 667 -32.67 7.25 23.42
C ARG A 667 -34.08 7.08 22.85
N GLY A 668 -34.25 6.13 21.92
CA GLY A 668 -35.52 5.86 21.28
C GLY A 668 -35.53 4.62 20.41
N THR A 669 -36.69 4.29 19.86
CA THR A 669 -36.89 3.15 18.97
C THR A 669 -36.66 3.48 17.50
N ASP A 670 -36.71 4.77 17.17
CA ASP A 670 -36.60 5.26 15.82
C ASP A 670 -35.74 6.52 15.81
N THR A 671 -34.84 6.64 14.81
CA THR A 671 -33.94 7.78 14.70
C THR A 671 -33.54 8.05 13.26
N TYR A 672 -33.31 9.31 12.93
CA TYR A 672 -32.49 9.70 11.80
C TYR A 672 -31.47 10.76 12.19
N LEU A 673 -30.39 10.82 11.44
CA LEU A 673 -29.34 11.84 11.58
C LEU A 673 -28.83 12.20 10.19
N ALA A 674 -28.84 13.49 9.85
CA ALA A 674 -28.22 14.02 8.65
C ALA A 674 -27.05 14.94 9.02
N ARG A 675 -25.96 14.84 8.30
CA ARG A 675 -24.74 15.61 8.57
C ARG A 675 -24.20 16.19 7.26
N ALA A 676 -23.79 17.45 7.28
CA ALA A 676 -23.05 18.11 6.22
C ALA A 676 -21.71 18.58 6.78
N GLY A 677 -20.62 18.23 6.13
CA GLY A 677 -19.27 18.54 6.58
C GLY A 677 -18.44 19.19 5.48
N TYR A 678 -17.56 20.10 5.88
CA TYR A 678 -16.56 20.71 5.03
C TYR A 678 -15.21 20.66 5.72
N LEU A 679 -14.21 20.16 5.00
CA LEU A 679 -12.81 20.10 5.43
C LEU A 679 -11.97 20.95 4.47
N HIS A 680 -11.21 21.88 5.03
CA HIS A 680 -10.24 22.67 4.27
C HIS A 680 -8.82 22.27 4.67
N ARG A 681 -8.01 21.80 3.71
CA ARG A 681 -6.63 21.44 3.97
C ARG A 681 -5.78 22.70 4.20
N ILE A 682 -5.37 22.92 5.44
CA ILE A 682 -4.55 24.05 5.88
C ILE A 682 -3.08 23.81 5.53
N ALA A 683 -2.57 22.60 5.84
CA ALA A 683 -1.19 22.24 5.63
C ALA A 683 -1.03 20.73 5.35
N ALA A 684 0.05 20.36 4.66
CA ALA A 684 0.56 18.99 4.67
C ALA A 684 1.32 18.76 5.97
N LEU A 685 1.17 17.59 6.57
CA LEU A 685 2.01 17.17 7.69
C LEU A 685 3.35 16.63 7.16
N PRO A 686 4.44 16.73 7.93
CA PRO A 686 5.70 16.09 7.59
C PRO A 686 5.53 14.58 7.37
N THR A 687 6.33 14.01 6.47
CA THR A 687 6.35 12.58 6.19
C THR A 687 6.56 11.80 7.50
N GLY A 688 5.68 10.83 7.77
CA GLY A 688 5.68 10.05 9.02
C GLY A 688 4.75 10.58 10.12
N LEU A 689 4.37 11.87 10.10
CA LEU A 689 3.38 12.42 11.05
C LEU A 689 1.95 12.40 10.51
N GLY A 690 1.75 12.09 9.22
CA GLY A 690 0.43 11.95 8.61
C GLY A 690 0.28 12.64 7.26
N HIS A 691 -0.99 12.80 6.84
CA HIS A 691 -1.30 13.30 5.49
C HIS A 691 -1.65 14.79 5.44
N GLY A 692 -2.20 15.35 6.52
CA GLY A 692 -2.61 16.75 6.48
C GLY A 692 -3.32 17.23 7.74
N LEU A 693 -3.29 18.56 7.88
CA LEU A 693 -4.06 19.32 8.86
C LEU A 693 -5.22 20.02 8.16
N TYR A 694 -6.42 19.89 8.69
CA TYR A 694 -7.67 20.41 8.13
C TYR A 694 -8.41 21.26 9.14
N GLY A 695 -9.03 22.36 8.65
CA GLY A 695 -10.13 23.03 9.35
C GLY A 695 -11.44 22.29 9.08
N ILE A 696 -12.28 22.16 10.07
CA ILE A 696 -13.59 21.48 10.01
C ILE A 696 -14.70 22.50 10.21
N ILE A 697 -15.71 22.45 9.35
CA ILE A 697 -17.02 23.05 9.59
C ILE A 697 -18.06 21.94 9.39
N GLY A 698 -18.94 21.77 10.37
CA GLY A 698 -19.97 20.73 10.34
C GLY A 698 -21.33 21.29 10.72
N TYR A 699 -22.37 20.69 10.16
CA TYR A 699 -23.76 20.89 10.55
C TYR A 699 -24.43 19.52 10.70
N GLU A 700 -25.17 19.32 11.78
CA GLU A 700 -25.86 18.09 12.11
C GLU A 700 -27.33 18.39 12.43
N ALA A 701 -28.22 17.54 11.94
CA ALA A 701 -29.66 17.59 12.25
C ALA A 701 -30.20 16.19 12.40
N GLY A 702 -30.93 15.92 13.48
CA GLY A 702 -31.46 14.58 13.75
C GLY A 702 -32.64 14.59 14.70
N GLU A 703 -33.37 13.50 14.67
CA GLU A 703 -34.48 13.23 15.60
C GLU A 703 -34.35 11.81 16.13
N ILE A 704 -34.83 11.63 17.33
CA ILE A 704 -35.02 10.33 17.95
C ILE A 704 -36.35 10.31 18.70
N TRP A 705 -37.12 9.24 18.58
CA TRP A 705 -38.43 9.09 19.21
C TRP A 705 -38.71 7.64 19.53
N SER A 706 -39.76 7.44 20.31
CA SER A 706 -40.36 6.14 20.68
C SER A 706 -41.87 6.26 20.70
N PRO A 707 -42.64 5.18 20.86
CA PRO A 707 -44.10 5.26 20.98
C PRO A 707 -44.59 6.24 22.05
N GLU A 708 -43.83 6.36 23.15
CA GLU A 708 -44.16 7.21 24.29
C GLU A 708 -43.65 8.65 24.15
N THR A 709 -42.67 8.90 23.27
CA THR A 709 -42.03 10.21 23.15
C THR A 709 -42.28 10.83 21.78
N ARG A 710 -42.38 12.17 21.76
CA ARG A 710 -42.48 12.91 20.49
C ARG A 710 -41.09 13.07 19.87
N ALA A 711 -41.06 13.04 18.56
CA ALA A 711 -39.89 13.46 17.78
C ALA A 711 -39.62 14.95 18.05
N ILE A 712 -38.36 15.28 18.32
CA ILE A 712 -37.89 16.67 18.47
C ILE A 712 -36.66 16.82 17.59
N LEU A 713 -36.76 17.69 16.59
CA LEU A 713 -35.63 18.01 15.75
C LEU A 713 -34.55 18.71 16.57
N ARG A 714 -33.36 18.11 16.59
CA ARG A 714 -32.14 18.65 17.19
C ARG A 714 -31.18 19.07 16.07
N GLN A 715 -30.52 20.20 16.28
CA GLN A 715 -29.59 20.75 15.28
C GLN A 715 -28.38 21.32 16.01
N ASP A 716 -27.22 21.15 15.41
CA ASP A 716 -26.01 21.82 15.87
C ASP A 716 -25.02 22.15 14.73
N GLY A 717 -24.15 23.09 15.05
CA GLY A 717 -23.03 23.49 14.20
C GLY A 717 -21.71 23.25 14.93
N THR A 718 -20.73 22.75 14.20
CA THR A 718 -19.39 22.39 14.71
C THR A 718 -18.31 23.16 13.98
N LEU A 719 -17.31 23.63 14.73
CA LEU A 719 -16.07 24.20 14.20
C LEU A 719 -14.88 23.54 14.89
N GLY A 720 -13.83 23.18 14.13
CA GLY A 720 -12.69 22.51 14.72
C GLY A 720 -11.49 22.35 13.79
N LEU A 721 -10.50 21.62 14.28
CA LEU A 721 -9.33 21.20 13.55
C LEU A 721 -9.25 19.66 13.54
N LEU A 722 -8.68 19.13 12.47
CA LEU A 722 -8.45 17.69 12.30
C LEU A 722 -7.08 17.45 11.69
N ALA A 723 -6.31 16.57 12.34
CA ALA A 723 -5.06 16.05 11.82
C ALA A 723 -5.25 14.58 11.39
N ALA A 724 -4.90 14.25 10.15
CA ALA A 724 -4.86 12.88 9.66
C ALA A 724 -3.50 12.28 9.98
N THR A 725 -3.40 11.47 11.03
CA THR A 725 -2.14 10.91 11.55
C THR A 725 -2.06 9.39 11.38
N PRO A 726 -0.88 8.77 11.54
CA PRO A 726 -0.75 7.31 11.55
C PRO A 726 -1.50 6.60 12.70
N LEU A 727 -1.82 7.32 13.78
CA LEU A 727 -2.63 6.80 14.88
C LEU A 727 -4.14 6.91 14.63
N GLY A 728 -4.53 7.31 13.44
CA GLY A 728 -5.90 7.67 13.08
C GLY A 728 -6.09 9.18 13.02
N SER A 729 -7.34 9.61 12.89
CA SER A 729 -7.65 11.04 12.89
C SER A 729 -7.70 11.59 14.31
N ILE A 730 -7.06 12.74 14.52
CA ILE A 730 -7.13 13.50 15.78
C ILE A 730 -7.94 14.75 15.49
N SER A 731 -9.06 14.96 16.20
CA SER A 731 -9.84 16.18 16.04
C SER A 731 -10.13 16.87 17.37
N VAL A 732 -10.11 18.20 17.34
CA VAL A 732 -10.49 19.06 18.45
C VAL A 732 -11.46 20.11 17.91
N GLY A 733 -12.55 20.34 18.64
CA GLY A 733 -13.58 21.29 18.18
C GLY A 733 -14.55 21.71 19.25
N GLY A 734 -15.41 22.62 18.85
CA GLY A 734 -16.54 23.07 19.65
C GLY A 734 -17.82 23.02 18.83
N SER A 735 -18.91 22.65 19.49
CA SER A 735 -20.25 22.57 18.89
C SER A 735 -21.26 23.38 19.70
N VAL A 736 -22.18 24.00 18.99
CA VAL A 736 -23.30 24.77 19.56
C VAL A 736 -24.58 24.26 18.90
N GLY A 737 -25.55 23.90 19.71
CA GLY A 737 -26.84 23.37 19.30
C GLY A 737 -28.02 24.09 19.91
N ASP A 738 -29.20 23.57 19.63
CA ASP A 738 -30.45 24.05 20.18
C ASP A 738 -30.55 23.83 21.70
N ALA A 739 -31.57 24.40 22.32
CA ALA A 739 -31.86 24.27 23.77
C ALA A 739 -30.65 24.57 24.70
N GLY A 740 -29.67 25.37 24.21
CA GLY A 740 -28.48 25.76 24.98
C GLY A 740 -27.38 24.70 25.04
N HIS A 741 -27.49 23.64 24.26
CA HIS A 741 -26.45 22.63 24.16
C HIS A 741 -25.17 23.25 23.59
N ARG A 742 -24.03 23.00 24.25
CA ARG A 742 -22.69 23.38 23.78
C ARG A 742 -21.65 22.46 24.37
N LYS A 743 -20.72 22.01 23.56
CA LYS A 743 -19.65 21.11 23.94
C LYS A 743 -18.33 21.49 23.27
N PHE A 744 -17.24 21.28 24.00
CA PHE A 744 -15.93 21.10 23.39
C PHE A 744 -15.59 19.63 23.43
N PHE A 745 -14.91 19.14 22.39
CA PHE A 745 -14.54 17.74 22.29
C PHE A 745 -13.10 17.57 21.76
N LEU A 746 -12.49 16.47 22.16
CA LEU A 746 -11.27 15.91 21.58
C LEU A 746 -11.56 14.48 21.19
N THR A 747 -11.23 14.10 19.95
CA THR A 747 -11.32 12.70 19.50
C THR A 747 -10.02 12.23 18.90
N ILE A 748 -9.67 10.96 19.11
CA ILE A 748 -8.53 10.26 18.48
C ILE A 748 -9.08 8.93 17.96
N GLY A 749 -8.65 8.51 16.77
CA GLY A 749 -9.03 7.21 16.21
C GLY A 749 -10.07 7.31 15.10
N ARG A 750 -11.22 6.65 15.29
CA ARG A 750 -12.25 6.56 14.23
C ARG A 750 -12.92 7.91 13.97
N LEU A 751 -13.15 8.17 12.69
CA LEU A 751 -13.89 9.36 12.27
C LEU A 751 -15.41 9.13 12.22
N PHE A 752 -15.86 7.90 12.00
CA PHE A 752 -17.26 7.55 11.76
C PHE A 752 -17.59 6.17 12.33
#